data_28127c904e6792813f33a2b5f55cb3e1
#
_entry.id   28127c904e6792813f33a2b5f55cb3e1
#
_cell.length_a   1.000
_cell.length_b   1.000
_cell.length_c   1.000
_cell.angle_alpha   90.00
_cell.angle_beta   90.00
_cell.angle_gamma   90.00
#
_symmetry.space_group_name_H-M   'P 1'
#
loop_
_entity.id
_entity.type
_entity.pdbx_description
1 polymer ?
#
loop_
_entity_poly.entity_id
_entity_poly.type
_entity_poly.pdbx_seq_one_letter_code
_entity_poly.pdbx_strand_id
1 'polypeptide(L)'
;MKEIYQQTVEEVFERVKGNISGLTSEQVKSSREKCGWNELAEGKKKNILQIFLEQYKDFLVLILIASAIISGILGDVESAAVIVIVITINAILGTVQTVKAEQSLQSLKKLSGPEAKVLRDGSAVQIPARELVIGDVILLEAGDMIPADGRLIENASLKVDESALTGESLAVEKSIEIIPTEVPLGDRKNMLFSGSFVTYGRGRAVVTDIGMQTEVGKIAGLLKSTSEKQTPLQASLEVFGKKLSILILIFCGFLFAINVFRGEKISSAFMFAVALAVAAIPEALSSIVTIVLSFGTQKMAKEHAIIRKLQAVEGLGSVSVICSDKTGTLTQNKMTVEDYYIDGKRIPAAAIDIADPAQRCLLDYSILCNDSTNENGVEIGDPTETALINLGSRYGVEAASVRRQYPRIGELPFDSDRKMMSTRHLIDGEDRIIVKGAVDNLLERIERIWTKDGVRDITAEDKDKIQRQNQEFSMEGLRVLAFTYREIPENHTLTIEDENHLVFLGLIAMMDPPREESKTAVTECIKAGIRPVMITGDHKITAAAIAKRVGILHDLSEACEGADIEKMSDEELREFVPNISVYARVSPEHKIRIVRAWQEKGKIVAMTGDGVNDAPALKQADIGVAMGITGTEVAKDAAAMVLTDDNFATIVKAVENGRNLYQNIKNAIQFLLSGNFGAILAVLCASIAGLPVPFAPVHLLFINLLTDSLPAIALGMEPHRSEVMNEKPRSADESILTKDFLSKIGLEGFVIGAMTMIGFLTGYHQNGALLGSTYAFGTLCLARLFHGFNCKSDHPVIFTKVFFNNKWLQGAFALGAVLITAVLMIPGLHRVFNVETLNLMQLGCVYLYAFASLLIIQLLKYIRMKFRKNGER
;
A
#
# COMPACT_ATOMS: atom_id res chain seq x y z
N MET A 1 46.13 11.77 -6.01
CA MET A 1 45.82 10.32 -5.80
C MET A 1 44.96 9.95 -7.00
N LYS A 2 45.21 8.80 -7.65
CA LYS A 2 44.37 8.39 -8.80
C LYS A 2 42.92 8.20 -8.31
N GLU A 3 41.93 8.59 -9.13
CA GLU A 3 40.53 8.31 -8.89
C GLU A 3 40.27 6.80 -9.01
N ILE A 4 39.16 6.29 -8.41
CA ILE A 4 38.85 4.86 -8.34
C ILE A 4 38.72 4.24 -9.73
N TYR A 5 38.06 4.94 -10.66
CA TYR A 5 37.89 4.49 -12.04
C TYR A 5 39.20 4.42 -12.86
N GLN A 6 40.26 5.06 -12.36
CA GLN A 6 41.61 5.03 -12.96
C GLN A 6 42.51 3.93 -12.38
N GLN A 7 42.02 3.15 -11.40
CA GLN A 7 42.78 2.11 -10.70
C GLN A 7 42.43 0.71 -11.21
N THR A 8 43.41 -0.22 -11.07
CA THR A 8 43.12 -1.64 -11.32
C THR A 8 42.16 -2.18 -10.23
N VAL A 9 41.55 -3.34 -10.48
CA VAL A 9 40.66 -4.00 -9.51
C VAL A 9 41.43 -4.34 -8.23
N GLU A 10 42.66 -4.77 -8.32
CA GLU A 10 43.52 -5.08 -7.18
C GLU A 10 43.84 -3.82 -6.34
N GLU A 11 44.23 -2.72 -7.00
CA GLU A 11 44.50 -1.43 -6.33
C GLU A 11 43.25 -0.93 -5.57
N VAL A 12 42.06 -1.14 -6.15
CA VAL A 12 40.80 -0.77 -5.48
C VAL A 12 40.55 -1.66 -4.26
N PHE A 13 40.73 -2.98 -4.34
CA PHE A 13 40.57 -3.85 -3.17
C PHE A 13 41.54 -3.50 -2.05
N GLU A 14 42.79 -3.16 -2.36
CA GLU A 14 43.77 -2.69 -1.37
C GLU A 14 43.29 -1.38 -0.71
N ARG A 15 42.77 -0.44 -1.50
CA ARG A 15 42.29 0.87 -1.02
C ARG A 15 41.09 0.75 -0.09
N VAL A 16 40.11 -0.09 -0.47
CA VAL A 16 38.86 -0.30 0.34
C VAL A 16 39.06 -1.37 1.43
N LYS A 17 40.23 -2.03 1.48
CA LYS A 17 40.52 -3.18 2.36
C LYS A 17 39.52 -4.33 2.21
N GLY A 18 39.05 -4.53 0.99
CA GLY A 18 38.12 -5.58 0.59
C GLY A 18 38.80 -6.88 0.21
N ASN A 19 37.98 -7.90 -0.07
CA ASN A 19 38.45 -9.19 -0.62
C ASN A 19 37.47 -9.66 -1.69
N ILE A 20 37.94 -10.26 -2.76
CA ILE A 20 37.13 -10.78 -3.87
C ILE A 20 36.16 -11.88 -3.42
N SER A 21 36.47 -12.61 -2.35
CA SER A 21 35.61 -13.62 -1.71
C SER A 21 34.64 -13.04 -0.68
N GLY A 22 34.59 -11.69 -0.55
CA GLY A 22 33.76 -10.98 0.40
C GLY A 22 34.47 -10.69 1.75
N LEU A 23 33.87 -9.79 2.54
CA LEU A 23 34.37 -9.43 3.86
C LEU A 23 33.96 -10.47 4.90
N THR A 24 34.82 -10.66 5.92
CA THR A 24 34.45 -11.41 7.12
C THR A 24 33.59 -10.56 8.06
N SER A 25 32.83 -11.22 8.94
CA SER A 25 31.97 -10.54 9.93
C SER A 25 32.74 -9.54 10.82
N GLU A 26 34.00 -9.79 11.14
CA GLU A 26 34.85 -8.85 11.90
C GLU A 26 35.24 -7.64 11.06
N GLN A 27 35.58 -7.85 9.77
CA GLN A 27 35.89 -6.76 8.85
C GLN A 27 34.69 -5.85 8.61
N VAL A 28 33.48 -6.42 8.46
CA VAL A 28 32.23 -5.67 8.34
C VAL A 28 32.02 -4.78 9.56
N LYS A 29 32.21 -5.32 10.77
CA LYS A 29 32.07 -4.55 12.02
C LYS A 29 33.07 -3.39 12.08
N SER A 30 34.33 -3.65 11.75
CA SER A 30 35.40 -2.63 11.72
C SER A 30 35.15 -1.54 10.66
N SER A 31 34.66 -1.91 9.47
CA SER A 31 34.32 -0.95 8.41
C SER A 31 33.13 -0.10 8.82
N ARG A 32 32.09 -0.69 9.44
CA ARG A 32 30.90 0.02 9.94
C ARG A 32 31.21 1.02 11.05
N GLU A 33 32.12 0.68 11.96
CA GLU A 33 32.56 1.62 13.02
C GLU A 33 33.29 2.86 12.46
N LYS A 34 33.93 2.73 11.29
CA LYS A 34 34.64 3.83 10.64
C LYS A 34 33.79 4.65 9.70
N CYS A 35 32.98 4.00 8.89
CA CYS A 35 32.27 4.65 7.78
C CYS A 35 30.78 4.89 8.08
N GLY A 36 30.22 4.27 9.13
CA GLY A 36 28.80 4.38 9.51
C GLY A 36 27.90 3.45 8.69
N TRP A 37 26.64 3.85 8.58
CA TRP A 37 25.60 3.15 7.86
C TRP A 37 25.46 3.70 6.44
N ASN A 38 25.04 2.86 5.49
CA ASN A 38 24.71 3.30 4.14
C ASN A 38 23.33 3.96 4.12
N GLU A 39 23.26 5.18 4.63
CA GLU A 39 22.04 5.99 4.70
C GLU A 39 22.36 7.42 4.27
N LEU A 40 21.46 8.01 3.48
CA LEU A 40 21.51 9.45 3.23
C LEU A 40 21.14 10.18 4.52
N ALA A 41 21.83 11.27 4.83
CA ALA A 41 21.51 12.08 5.99
C ALA A 41 20.06 12.58 5.85
N GLU A 42 19.17 12.02 6.65
CA GLU A 42 17.85 12.63 6.85
C GLU A 42 18.08 14.08 7.33
N GLY A 43 17.29 15.03 6.81
CA GLY A 43 17.35 16.42 7.28
C GLY A 43 17.36 16.46 8.79
N LYS A 44 18.09 17.41 9.40
CA LYS A 44 18.25 17.50 10.86
C LYS A 44 16.91 17.32 11.54
N LYS A 45 16.75 16.21 12.27
CA LYS A 45 15.55 15.95 13.07
C LYS A 45 15.39 17.14 14.01
N LYS A 46 14.19 17.72 13.98
CA LYS A 46 13.85 18.78 14.92
C LYS A 46 13.94 18.22 16.34
N ASN A 47 14.68 18.89 17.20
CA ASN A 47 14.71 18.52 18.60
C ASN A 47 13.30 18.76 19.19
N ILE A 48 12.90 17.93 20.18
CA ILE A 48 11.60 18.07 20.88
C ILE A 48 11.39 19.52 21.34
N LEU A 49 12.43 20.17 21.83
CA LEU A 49 12.37 21.57 22.23
C LEU A 49 12.09 22.52 21.05
N GLN A 50 12.62 22.24 19.87
CA GLN A 50 12.32 23.03 18.66
C GLN A 50 10.87 22.86 18.23
N ILE A 51 10.34 21.62 18.24
CA ILE A 51 8.94 21.33 17.95
C ILE A 51 8.04 22.07 18.94
N PHE A 52 8.39 22.06 20.24
CA PHE A 52 7.67 22.77 21.28
C PHE A 52 7.66 24.29 21.04
N LEU A 53 8.81 24.90 20.73
CA LEU A 53 8.91 26.33 20.46
C LEU A 53 8.21 26.72 19.14
N GLU A 54 8.12 25.80 18.18
CA GLU A 54 7.36 26.02 16.94
C GLU A 54 5.86 26.17 17.19
N GLN A 55 5.31 25.49 18.22
CA GLN A 55 3.89 25.65 18.60
C GLN A 55 3.56 27.11 18.96
N TYR A 56 4.51 27.86 19.50
CA TYR A 56 4.30 29.27 19.83
C TYR A 56 4.37 30.22 18.62
N LYS A 57 4.78 29.74 17.43
CA LYS A 57 4.78 30.51 16.18
C LYS A 57 3.44 30.48 15.46
N ASP A 58 2.51 29.64 15.93
CA ASP A 58 1.16 29.63 15.37
C ASP A 58 0.50 30.99 15.52
N PHE A 59 -0.19 31.45 14.46
CA PHE A 59 -0.79 32.77 14.42
C PHE A 59 -1.80 33.00 15.54
N LEU A 60 -2.56 31.96 15.89
CA LEU A 60 -3.57 32.05 16.96
C LEU A 60 -2.92 32.11 18.34
N VAL A 61 -1.87 31.35 18.55
CA VAL A 61 -1.08 31.38 19.78
C VAL A 61 -0.44 32.77 19.98
N LEU A 62 0.05 33.40 18.91
CA LEU A 62 0.56 34.77 18.96
C LEU A 62 -0.52 35.79 19.35
N ILE A 63 -1.75 35.63 18.85
CA ILE A 63 -2.89 36.46 19.27
C ILE A 63 -3.20 36.26 20.76
N LEU A 64 -3.17 35.02 21.25
CA LEU A 64 -3.38 34.74 22.67
C LEU A 64 -2.28 35.34 23.56
N ILE A 65 -1.03 35.23 23.13
CA ILE A 65 0.09 35.87 23.86
C ILE A 65 -0.13 37.38 23.89
N ALA A 66 -0.47 38.02 22.79
CA ALA A 66 -0.79 39.43 22.75
C ALA A 66 -1.96 39.76 23.70
N SER A 67 -2.99 38.95 23.72
CA SER A 67 -4.15 39.10 24.62
C SER A 67 -3.75 38.96 26.08
N ALA A 68 -2.90 37.98 26.42
CA ALA A 68 -2.38 37.80 27.79
C ALA A 68 -1.56 39.01 28.23
N ILE A 69 -0.75 39.58 27.34
CA ILE A 69 0.03 40.81 27.64
C ILE A 69 -0.91 42.00 27.86
N ILE A 70 -1.93 42.18 27.00
CA ILE A 70 -2.89 43.27 27.14
C ILE A 70 -3.68 43.12 28.46
N SER A 71 -4.12 41.89 28.81
CA SER A 71 -4.85 41.60 30.04
C SER A 71 -3.98 41.92 31.26
N GLY A 72 -2.70 41.54 31.23
CA GLY A 72 -1.74 41.88 32.29
C GLY A 72 -1.51 43.38 32.47
N ILE A 73 -1.40 44.17 31.39
CA ILE A 73 -1.25 45.61 31.40
C ILE A 73 -2.50 46.30 31.99
N LEU A 74 -3.69 45.72 31.66
CA LEU A 74 -4.98 46.24 32.19
C LEU A 74 -5.23 45.85 33.65
N GLY A 75 -4.33 45.12 34.31
CA GLY A 75 -4.41 44.75 35.74
C GLY A 75 -5.11 43.44 36.02
N ASP A 76 -5.55 42.68 34.96
CA ASP A 76 -6.17 41.37 35.10
C ASP A 76 -5.07 40.29 35.00
N VAL A 77 -4.24 40.17 36.03
CA VAL A 77 -3.11 39.26 36.10
C VAL A 77 -3.57 37.79 36.18
N GLU A 78 -4.74 37.53 36.79
CA GLU A 78 -5.28 36.18 36.95
C GLU A 78 -5.66 35.60 35.56
N SER A 79 -6.39 36.34 34.75
CA SER A 79 -6.75 35.92 33.36
C SER A 79 -5.51 35.80 32.49
N ALA A 80 -4.54 36.69 32.58
CA ALA A 80 -3.29 36.60 31.84
C ALA A 80 -2.51 35.30 32.19
N ALA A 81 -2.37 34.98 33.48
CA ALA A 81 -1.72 33.76 33.93
C ALA A 81 -2.41 32.49 33.45
N VAL A 82 -3.73 32.44 33.51
CA VAL A 82 -4.52 31.31 32.98
C VAL A 82 -4.28 31.09 31.47
N ILE A 83 -4.30 32.17 30.67
CA ILE A 83 -4.06 32.08 29.23
C ILE A 83 -2.64 31.51 28.97
N VAL A 84 -1.62 31.97 29.69
CA VAL A 84 -0.26 31.46 29.51
C VAL A 84 -0.12 29.98 29.88
N ILE A 85 -0.74 29.55 30.99
CA ILE A 85 -0.75 28.15 31.41
C ILE A 85 -1.40 27.27 30.33
N VAL A 86 -2.53 27.68 29.82
CA VAL A 86 -3.26 26.90 28.81
C VAL A 86 -2.51 26.84 27.48
N ILE A 87 -1.94 27.94 27.00
CA ILE A 87 -1.07 27.94 25.82
C ILE A 87 0.09 26.95 26.02
N THR A 88 0.70 26.94 27.19
CA THR A 88 1.80 26.01 27.47
C THR A 88 1.35 24.55 27.46
N ILE A 89 0.22 24.25 28.09
CA ILE A 89 -0.36 22.88 28.05
C ILE A 89 -0.69 22.46 26.61
N ASN A 90 -1.29 23.37 25.82
CA ASN A 90 -1.59 23.09 24.42
C ASN A 90 -0.30 22.85 23.60
N ALA A 91 0.72 23.64 23.79
CA ALA A 91 2.03 23.46 23.15
C ALA A 91 2.69 22.11 23.51
N ILE A 92 2.57 21.66 24.77
CA ILE A 92 3.03 20.32 25.20
C ILE A 92 2.26 19.23 24.47
N LEU A 93 0.94 19.31 24.42
CA LEU A 93 0.09 18.32 23.76
C LEU A 93 0.35 18.27 22.26
N GLY A 94 0.42 19.41 21.59
CA GLY A 94 0.76 19.53 20.17
C GLY A 94 2.14 18.92 19.85
N THR A 95 3.10 19.15 20.74
CA THR A 95 4.44 18.54 20.63
C THR A 95 4.37 17.01 20.74
N VAL A 96 3.65 16.48 21.72
CA VAL A 96 3.50 15.03 21.90
C VAL A 96 2.80 14.41 20.70
N GLN A 97 1.78 15.05 20.16
CA GLN A 97 1.06 14.58 18.96
C GLN A 97 1.99 14.57 17.73
N THR A 98 2.74 15.64 17.50
CA THR A 98 3.68 15.74 16.36
C THR A 98 4.79 14.69 16.47
N VAL A 99 5.41 14.53 17.65
CA VAL A 99 6.47 13.54 17.86
C VAL A 99 5.96 12.11 17.64
N LYS A 100 4.75 11.78 18.13
CA LYS A 100 4.15 10.46 17.89
C LYS A 100 3.84 10.22 16.42
N ALA A 101 3.32 11.22 15.72
CA ALA A 101 3.06 11.12 14.28
C ALA A 101 4.37 10.87 13.49
N GLU A 102 5.44 11.64 13.78
CA GLU A 102 6.74 11.46 13.15
C GLU A 102 7.37 10.08 13.44
N GLN A 103 7.32 9.61 14.70
CA GLN A 103 7.82 8.28 15.06
C GLN A 103 7.08 7.15 14.32
N SER A 104 5.78 7.28 14.17
CA SER A 104 4.98 6.30 13.43
C SER A 104 5.35 6.25 11.95
N LEU A 105 5.57 7.40 11.33
CA LEU A 105 6.02 7.51 9.93
C LEU A 105 7.43 6.93 9.73
N GLN A 106 8.36 7.19 10.67
CA GLN A 106 9.71 6.63 10.61
C GLN A 106 9.73 5.10 10.72
N SER A 107 8.85 4.53 11.55
CA SER A 107 8.73 3.07 11.67
C SER A 107 8.29 2.42 10.36
N LEU A 108 7.43 3.08 9.58
CA LEU A 108 7.00 2.60 8.26
C LEU A 108 8.13 2.68 7.23
N LYS A 109 8.91 3.76 7.21
CA LYS A 109 10.07 3.91 6.30
C LYS A 109 11.10 2.79 6.50
N LYS A 110 11.30 2.32 7.73
CA LYS A 110 12.24 1.22 8.03
C LYS A 110 11.79 -0.14 7.49
N LEU A 111 10.49 -0.36 7.32
CA LEU A 111 9.94 -1.62 6.82
C LEU A 111 10.02 -1.76 5.29
N SER A 112 10.29 -0.67 4.57
CA SER A 112 10.30 -0.63 3.10
C SER A 112 11.67 -0.28 2.50
N GLY A 113 12.76 -0.45 3.25
CA GLY A 113 14.11 -0.20 2.75
C GLY A 113 14.52 -1.21 1.68
N PRO A 114 15.34 -0.81 0.68
CA PRO A 114 15.85 -1.72 -0.34
C PRO A 114 16.77 -2.78 0.29
N GLU A 115 16.85 -3.94 -0.36
CA GLU A 115 17.75 -5.03 0.00
C GLU A 115 18.93 -5.09 -0.98
N ALA A 116 20.04 -5.71 -0.56
CA ALA A 116 21.23 -5.91 -1.36
C ALA A 116 21.73 -7.35 -1.24
N LYS A 117 22.11 -7.95 -2.35
CA LYS A 117 22.80 -9.25 -2.39
C LYS A 117 24.30 -9.00 -2.28
N VAL A 118 24.93 -9.56 -1.26
CA VAL A 118 26.36 -9.38 -0.99
C VAL A 118 27.07 -10.71 -0.81
N LEU A 119 28.36 -10.74 -1.14
CA LEU A 119 29.22 -11.86 -0.84
C LEU A 119 29.91 -11.58 0.50
N ARG A 120 29.68 -12.40 1.52
CA ARG A 120 30.33 -12.34 2.84
C ARG A 120 30.72 -13.74 3.30
N ASP A 121 31.87 -13.88 3.91
CA ASP A 121 32.41 -15.17 4.36
C ASP A 121 32.36 -16.26 3.25
N GLY A 122 32.55 -15.87 1.98
CA GLY A 122 32.52 -16.74 0.80
C GLY A 122 31.12 -17.18 0.34
N SER A 123 30.04 -16.68 0.97
CA SER A 123 28.66 -17.04 0.64
C SER A 123 27.85 -15.81 0.23
N ALA A 124 26.93 -15.99 -0.73
CA ALA A 124 25.98 -14.93 -1.10
C ALA A 124 24.88 -14.80 -0.03
N VAL A 125 24.70 -13.60 0.51
CA VAL A 125 23.72 -13.30 1.56
C VAL A 125 22.92 -12.07 1.16
N GLN A 126 21.63 -12.07 1.42
CA GLN A 126 20.77 -10.92 1.24
C GLN A 126 20.68 -10.12 2.55
N ILE A 127 20.94 -8.83 2.48
CA ILE A 127 20.96 -7.93 3.63
C ILE A 127 20.20 -6.64 3.30
N PRO A 128 19.65 -5.91 4.30
CA PRO A 128 19.16 -4.57 4.09
C PRO A 128 20.27 -3.67 3.51
N ALA A 129 20.00 -2.91 2.45
CA ALA A 129 21.00 -2.07 1.76
C ALA A 129 21.70 -1.08 2.72
N ARG A 130 21.01 -0.64 3.79
CA ARG A 130 21.60 0.20 4.86
C ARG A 130 22.76 -0.45 5.59
N GLU A 131 22.87 -1.79 5.56
CA GLU A 131 23.90 -2.56 6.26
C GLU A 131 25.18 -2.78 5.43
N LEU A 132 25.19 -2.27 4.20
CA LEU A 132 26.38 -2.28 3.36
C LEU A 132 27.51 -1.46 4.00
N VAL A 133 28.71 -1.93 3.78
CA VAL A 133 29.94 -1.23 4.20
C VAL A 133 30.92 -1.13 3.04
N ILE A 134 31.85 -0.18 3.11
CA ILE A 134 32.93 -0.05 2.13
C ILE A 134 33.78 -1.32 2.13
N GLY A 135 34.01 -1.88 0.95
CA GLY A 135 34.72 -3.13 0.75
C GLY A 135 33.84 -4.36 0.58
N ASP A 136 32.51 -4.28 0.81
CA ASP A 136 31.57 -5.35 0.46
C ASP A 136 31.60 -5.63 -1.05
N VAL A 137 31.40 -6.89 -1.45
CA VAL A 137 31.20 -7.26 -2.84
C VAL A 137 29.71 -7.48 -3.07
N ILE A 138 29.09 -6.61 -3.90
CA ILE A 138 27.70 -6.70 -4.29
C ILE A 138 27.53 -7.54 -5.54
N LEU A 139 26.44 -8.31 -5.56
CA LEU A 139 26.00 -9.11 -6.70
C LEU A 139 24.80 -8.42 -7.32
N LEU A 140 24.84 -8.16 -8.61
CA LEU A 140 23.82 -7.41 -9.34
C LEU A 140 23.30 -8.19 -10.54
N GLU A 141 22.00 -8.14 -10.74
CA GLU A 141 21.30 -8.71 -11.90
C GLU A 141 20.19 -7.77 -12.39
N ALA A 142 19.70 -8.02 -13.61
CA ALA A 142 18.64 -7.17 -14.19
C ALA A 142 17.43 -7.04 -13.25
N GLY A 143 17.02 -5.77 -12.98
CA GLY A 143 15.97 -5.43 -12.03
C GLY A 143 16.46 -5.00 -10.65
N ASP A 144 17.73 -5.17 -10.32
CA ASP A 144 18.28 -4.70 -9.05
C ASP A 144 18.53 -3.19 -9.08
N MET A 145 18.30 -2.54 -7.94
CA MET A 145 18.78 -1.18 -7.68
C MET A 145 20.21 -1.25 -7.13
N ILE A 146 21.08 -0.40 -7.65
CA ILE A 146 22.46 -0.27 -7.14
C ILE A 146 22.41 0.45 -5.78
N PRO A 147 22.79 -0.25 -4.69
CA PRO A 147 22.53 0.25 -3.34
C PRO A 147 23.60 1.20 -2.79
N ALA A 148 24.78 1.24 -3.45
CA ALA A 148 25.94 2.06 -3.06
C ALA A 148 26.84 2.30 -4.27
N ASP A 149 27.73 3.29 -4.23
CA ASP A 149 28.70 3.47 -5.30
C ASP A 149 29.75 2.34 -5.24
N GLY A 150 30.13 1.83 -6.41
CA GLY A 150 31.03 0.69 -6.50
C GLY A 150 31.86 0.65 -7.77
N ARG A 151 33.00 -0.08 -7.71
CA ARG A 151 33.84 -0.40 -8.86
C ARG A 151 33.48 -1.77 -9.40
N LEU A 152 33.11 -1.85 -10.68
CA LEU A 152 32.75 -3.11 -11.32
C LEU A 152 34.00 -4.04 -11.42
N ILE A 153 33.85 -5.29 -10.98
CA ILE A 153 34.92 -6.30 -10.96
C ILE A 153 34.65 -7.46 -11.92
N GLU A 154 33.39 -7.80 -12.17
CA GLU A 154 32.96 -8.78 -13.17
C GLU A 154 31.76 -8.21 -13.95
N ASN A 155 31.73 -8.47 -15.25
CA ASN A 155 30.71 -7.97 -16.17
C ASN A 155 30.22 -9.08 -17.11
N ALA A 156 28.92 -9.33 -17.15
CA ALA A 156 28.27 -10.18 -18.13
C ALA A 156 27.15 -9.36 -18.81
N SER A 157 27.52 -8.51 -19.78
CA SER A 157 26.63 -7.63 -20.56
C SER A 157 25.79 -6.69 -19.69
N LEU A 158 26.34 -6.19 -18.58
CA LEU A 158 25.62 -5.33 -17.65
C LEU A 158 25.30 -3.97 -18.30
N LYS A 159 24.00 -3.60 -18.28
CA LYS A 159 23.52 -2.27 -18.68
C LYS A 159 22.78 -1.64 -17.50
N VAL A 160 23.06 -0.36 -17.28
CA VAL A 160 22.56 0.39 -16.12
C VAL A 160 21.89 1.68 -16.58
N ASP A 161 20.70 1.93 -16.08
CA ASP A 161 20.02 3.22 -16.21
C ASP A 161 20.54 4.18 -15.14
N GLU A 162 21.25 5.19 -15.57
CA GLU A 162 21.84 6.24 -14.73
C GLU A 162 21.16 7.60 -14.95
N SER A 163 19.98 7.61 -15.57
CA SER A 163 19.24 8.82 -15.94
C SER A 163 18.99 9.78 -14.78
N ALA A 164 18.82 9.25 -13.58
CA ALA A 164 18.64 10.05 -12.36
C ALA A 164 19.88 10.91 -11.99
N LEU A 165 21.06 10.48 -12.41
CA LEU A 165 22.33 11.16 -12.15
C LEU A 165 22.87 11.94 -13.34
N THR A 166 22.76 11.35 -14.54
CA THR A 166 23.35 11.91 -15.77
C THR A 166 22.37 12.74 -16.59
N GLY A 167 21.06 12.52 -16.41
CA GLY A 167 19.99 13.10 -17.21
C GLY A 167 19.81 12.44 -18.58
N GLU A 168 20.59 11.41 -18.92
CA GLU A 168 20.51 10.67 -20.18
C GLU A 168 19.57 9.48 -20.06
N SER A 169 18.58 9.38 -20.98
CA SER A 169 17.54 8.34 -20.92
C SER A 169 17.96 6.95 -21.42
N LEU A 170 19.15 6.81 -22.01
CA LEU A 170 19.63 5.53 -22.54
C LEU A 170 20.46 4.78 -21.47
N ALA A 171 20.19 3.48 -21.32
CA ALA A 171 20.96 2.64 -20.42
C ALA A 171 22.43 2.54 -20.90
N VAL A 172 23.36 2.74 -19.97
CA VAL A 172 24.81 2.74 -20.22
C VAL A 172 25.33 1.31 -20.13
N GLU A 173 26.00 0.84 -21.16
CA GLU A 173 26.71 -0.43 -21.14
C GLU A 173 28.00 -0.30 -20.32
N LYS A 174 28.14 -1.16 -19.30
CA LYS A 174 29.27 -1.12 -18.36
C LYS A 174 30.45 -1.97 -18.83
N SER A 175 31.63 -1.58 -18.41
CA SER A 175 32.90 -2.27 -18.71
C SER A 175 33.78 -2.37 -17.47
N ILE A 176 34.65 -3.39 -17.39
CA ILE A 176 35.66 -3.53 -16.31
C ILE A 176 36.96 -2.79 -16.61
N GLU A 177 37.15 -2.27 -17.84
CA GLU A 177 38.37 -1.66 -18.29
C GLU A 177 38.74 -0.41 -17.49
N ILE A 178 40.04 -0.15 -17.36
CA ILE A 178 40.53 1.04 -16.67
C ILE A 178 40.36 2.27 -17.56
N ILE A 179 39.90 3.37 -17.02
CA ILE A 179 39.76 4.63 -17.72
C ILE A 179 40.90 5.55 -17.28
N PRO A 180 41.96 5.69 -18.11
CA PRO A 180 43.21 6.35 -17.68
C PRO A 180 43.10 7.88 -17.63
N THR A 181 42.15 8.45 -18.36
CA THR A 181 41.93 9.90 -18.46
C THR A 181 40.82 10.37 -17.51
N GLU A 182 40.85 11.66 -17.15
CA GLU A 182 39.74 12.26 -16.39
C GLU A 182 38.51 12.40 -17.30
N VAL A 183 37.38 11.85 -16.85
CA VAL A 183 36.12 11.81 -17.61
C VAL A 183 34.95 12.23 -16.72
N PRO A 184 33.87 12.81 -17.32
CA PRO A 184 32.63 13.13 -16.63
C PRO A 184 31.99 11.86 -16.01
N LEU A 185 31.03 12.07 -15.11
CA LEU A 185 30.38 10.99 -14.36
C LEU A 185 29.74 9.93 -15.28
N GLY A 186 28.98 10.35 -16.30
CA GLY A 186 28.30 9.46 -17.24
C GLY A 186 29.25 8.60 -18.11
N ASP A 187 30.51 9.00 -18.26
CA ASP A 187 31.51 8.27 -19.04
C ASP A 187 32.32 7.28 -18.19
N ARG A 188 32.08 7.22 -16.87
CA ARG A 188 32.75 6.28 -15.96
C ARG A 188 32.12 4.89 -16.05
N LYS A 189 32.29 4.24 -17.21
CA LYS A 189 31.66 2.94 -17.54
C LYS A 189 32.06 1.79 -16.61
N ASN A 190 33.13 1.91 -15.85
CA ASN A 190 33.61 0.91 -14.91
C ASN A 190 33.15 1.18 -13.47
N MET A 191 32.39 2.23 -13.24
CA MET A 191 31.78 2.58 -11.95
C MET A 191 30.28 2.32 -11.98
N LEU A 192 29.73 2.05 -10.82
CA LEU A 192 28.30 1.93 -10.56
C LEU A 192 27.91 2.97 -9.52
N PHE A 193 26.74 3.57 -9.67
CA PHE A 193 26.29 4.66 -8.82
C PHE A 193 25.02 4.31 -8.07
N SER A 194 24.99 4.63 -6.80
CA SER A 194 23.84 4.44 -5.93
C SER A 194 22.57 5.06 -6.51
N GLY A 195 21.44 4.37 -6.41
CA GLY A 195 20.14 4.84 -6.92
C GLY A 195 19.92 4.63 -8.42
N SER A 196 20.90 4.08 -9.14
CA SER A 196 20.75 3.64 -10.54
C SER A 196 20.19 2.23 -10.60
N PHE A 197 19.65 1.81 -11.77
CA PHE A 197 19.00 0.52 -11.93
C PHE A 197 19.67 -0.35 -12.99
N VAL A 198 19.82 -1.63 -12.70
CA VAL A 198 20.30 -2.62 -13.68
C VAL A 198 19.16 -2.99 -14.63
N THR A 199 19.29 -2.65 -15.90
CA THR A 199 18.26 -2.92 -16.93
C THR A 199 18.50 -4.24 -17.67
N TYR A 200 19.77 -4.70 -17.75
CA TYR A 200 20.14 -5.92 -18.48
C TYR A 200 21.45 -6.50 -17.94
N GLY A 201 21.59 -7.83 -18.04
CA GLY A 201 22.82 -8.53 -17.68
C GLY A 201 23.01 -8.73 -16.19
N ARG A 202 24.25 -9.09 -15.81
CA ARG A 202 24.67 -9.29 -14.41
C ARG A 202 26.09 -8.84 -14.21
N GLY A 203 26.45 -8.52 -12.97
CA GLY A 203 27.80 -8.11 -12.63
C GLY A 203 28.10 -8.24 -11.15
N ARG A 204 29.39 -8.11 -10.81
CA ARG A 204 29.85 -7.97 -9.43
C ARG A 204 30.63 -6.67 -9.28
N ALA A 205 30.44 -5.98 -8.15
CA ALA A 205 31.16 -4.76 -7.87
C ALA A 205 31.61 -4.72 -6.41
N VAL A 206 32.75 -4.08 -6.15
CA VAL A 206 33.19 -3.78 -4.79
C VAL A 206 32.69 -2.40 -4.42
N VAL A 207 32.07 -2.27 -3.23
CA VAL A 207 31.54 -1.01 -2.69
C VAL A 207 32.70 -0.08 -2.34
N THR A 208 32.68 1.12 -2.90
CA THR A 208 33.70 2.15 -2.71
C THR A 208 33.25 3.30 -1.82
N ASP A 209 31.98 3.70 -1.92
CA ASP A 209 31.40 4.79 -1.17
C ASP A 209 29.95 4.45 -0.75
N ILE A 210 29.56 4.90 0.46
CA ILE A 210 28.26 4.65 1.05
C ILE A 210 27.58 5.95 1.54
N GLY A 211 26.27 5.96 1.61
CA GLY A 211 25.48 7.04 2.19
C GLY A 211 25.78 8.41 1.61
N MET A 212 26.13 9.37 2.46
CA MET A 212 26.46 10.75 2.02
C MET A 212 27.74 10.89 1.20
N GLN A 213 28.57 9.86 1.14
CA GLN A 213 29.80 9.86 0.35
C GLN A 213 29.55 9.46 -1.10
N THR A 214 28.43 8.80 -1.42
CA THR A 214 28.01 8.47 -2.79
C THR A 214 27.77 9.72 -3.61
N GLU A 215 27.77 9.61 -4.95
CA GLU A 215 27.47 10.74 -5.84
C GLU A 215 26.06 11.28 -5.58
N VAL A 216 25.06 10.41 -5.36
CA VAL A 216 23.71 10.80 -4.92
C VAL A 216 23.75 11.49 -3.58
N GLY A 217 24.55 11.00 -2.62
CA GLY A 217 24.70 11.61 -1.30
C GLY A 217 25.27 13.03 -1.36
N LYS A 218 26.23 13.26 -2.26
CA LYS A 218 26.82 14.61 -2.49
C LYS A 218 25.75 15.57 -3.04
N ILE A 219 24.94 15.11 -4.01
CA ILE A 219 23.81 15.89 -4.56
C ILE A 219 22.76 16.17 -3.49
N ALA A 220 22.38 15.15 -2.70
CA ALA A 220 21.43 15.31 -1.59
C ALA A 220 21.91 16.32 -0.54
N GLY A 221 23.22 16.40 -0.29
CA GLY A 221 23.82 17.41 0.59
C GLY A 221 23.68 18.85 0.09
N LEU A 222 23.58 19.05 -1.23
CA LEU A 222 23.37 20.36 -1.86
C LEU A 222 21.88 20.75 -1.88
N LEU A 223 20.97 19.77 -1.91
CA LEU A 223 19.53 19.96 -1.88
C LEU A 223 19.07 20.10 -0.41
N LYS A 224 18.99 21.34 0.09
CA LYS A 224 18.35 21.62 1.37
C LYS A 224 16.91 21.08 1.34
N SER A 225 16.64 20.07 2.18
CA SER A 225 15.36 19.49 2.58
C SER A 225 14.13 19.90 1.71
N THR A 226 13.80 19.12 0.73
CA THR A 226 12.44 19.15 0.15
C THR A 226 11.46 18.65 1.23
N SER A 227 10.52 19.53 1.63
CA SER A 227 9.41 19.15 2.52
C SER A 227 8.61 18.00 1.88
N GLU A 228 8.21 17.03 2.68
CA GLU A 228 7.31 15.96 2.23
C GLU A 228 6.04 16.59 1.64
N LYS A 229 5.61 16.12 0.46
CA LYS A 229 4.38 16.60 -0.17
C LYS A 229 3.18 16.18 0.67
N GLN A 230 2.31 17.13 0.96
CA GLN A 230 1.04 16.88 1.66
C GLN A 230 0.12 16.00 0.81
N THR A 231 -0.75 15.23 1.47
CA THR A 231 -1.80 14.49 0.76
C THR A 231 -2.86 15.45 0.21
N PRO A 232 -3.59 15.10 -0.86
CA PRO A 232 -4.70 15.93 -1.39
C PRO A 232 -5.71 16.29 -0.31
N LEU A 233 -6.03 15.36 0.60
CA LEU A 233 -6.91 15.59 1.73
C LEU A 233 -6.34 16.63 2.70
N GLN A 234 -5.07 16.53 3.07
CA GLN A 234 -4.41 17.49 3.94
C GLN A 234 -4.41 18.89 3.31
N ALA A 235 -4.09 18.98 2.01
CA ALA A 235 -4.13 20.25 1.28
C ALA A 235 -5.55 20.86 1.22
N SER A 236 -6.57 20.02 0.96
CA SER A 236 -7.96 20.45 0.93
C SER A 236 -8.45 20.94 2.29
N LEU A 237 -8.06 20.25 3.37
CA LEU A 237 -8.40 20.63 4.75
C LEU A 237 -7.67 21.90 5.19
N GLU A 238 -6.43 22.11 4.75
CA GLU A 238 -5.70 23.36 5.02
C GLU A 238 -6.37 24.57 4.34
N VAL A 239 -6.76 24.42 3.06
CA VAL A 239 -7.52 25.47 2.34
C VAL A 239 -8.86 25.74 3.03
N PHE A 240 -9.58 24.71 3.44
CA PHE A 240 -10.83 24.86 4.19
C PHE A 240 -10.59 25.54 5.53
N GLY A 241 -9.58 25.11 6.29
CA GLY A 241 -9.22 25.70 7.57
C GLY A 241 -8.92 27.18 7.45
N LYS A 242 -8.15 27.61 6.43
CA LYS A 242 -7.90 29.03 6.14
C LYS A 242 -9.18 29.81 5.85
N LYS A 243 -10.07 29.29 4.99
CA LYS A 243 -11.36 29.93 4.69
C LYS A 243 -12.24 30.03 5.91
N LEU A 244 -12.33 28.98 6.71
CA LEU A 244 -13.08 28.93 7.94
C LEU A 244 -12.54 29.94 8.97
N SER A 245 -11.22 30.01 9.14
CA SER A 245 -10.56 30.97 10.03
C SER A 245 -10.87 32.42 9.66
N ILE A 246 -10.83 32.75 8.36
CA ILE A 246 -11.19 34.10 7.88
C ILE A 246 -12.67 34.41 8.21
N LEU A 247 -13.57 33.47 7.95
CA LEU A 247 -14.98 33.62 8.25
C LEU A 247 -15.24 33.87 9.76
N ILE A 248 -14.55 33.07 10.61
CA ILE A 248 -14.65 33.20 12.07
C ILE A 248 -14.09 34.55 12.52
N LEU A 249 -12.97 35.03 11.98
CA LEU A 249 -12.40 36.34 12.33
C LEU A 249 -13.34 37.49 11.96
N ILE A 250 -13.99 37.42 10.80
CA ILE A 250 -15.01 38.42 10.38
C ILE A 250 -16.18 38.40 11.38
N PHE A 251 -16.65 37.21 11.76
CA PHE A 251 -17.71 37.03 12.73
C PHE A 251 -17.35 37.56 14.13
N CYS A 252 -16.12 37.28 14.59
CA CYS A 252 -15.61 37.80 15.86
C CYS A 252 -15.50 39.35 15.84
N GLY A 253 -15.07 39.92 14.72
CA GLY A 253 -15.07 41.38 14.53
C GLY A 253 -16.46 42.00 14.60
N PHE A 254 -17.44 41.32 14.04
CA PHE A 254 -18.86 41.74 14.13
C PHE A 254 -19.37 41.67 15.57
N LEU A 255 -19.13 40.61 16.31
CA LEU A 255 -19.49 40.48 17.72
C LEU A 255 -18.77 41.48 18.62
N PHE A 256 -17.49 41.73 18.36
CA PHE A 256 -16.73 42.79 19.04
C PHE A 256 -17.41 44.13 18.88
N ALA A 257 -17.78 44.51 17.66
CA ALA A 257 -18.47 45.76 17.39
C ALA A 257 -19.80 45.84 18.12
N ILE A 258 -20.62 44.78 18.10
CA ILE A 258 -21.91 44.72 18.82
C ILE A 258 -21.70 44.94 20.33
N ASN A 259 -20.73 44.26 20.95
CA ASN A 259 -20.51 44.37 22.38
C ASN A 259 -20.03 45.77 22.79
N VAL A 260 -19.17 46.39 21.99
CA VAL A 260 -18.75 47.78 22.16
C VAL A 260 -19.94 48.76 22.03
N PHE A 261 -20.79 48.59 21.02
CA PHE A 261 -22.00 49.40 20.83
C PHE A 261 -23.00 49.26 22.00
N ARG A 262 -22.97 48.15 22.71
CA ARG A 262 -23.79 47.89 23.91
C ARG A 262 -23.21 48.49 25.18
N GLY A 263 -22.06 49.14 25.12
CA GLY A 263 -21.42 49.79 26.24
C GLY A 263 -20.51 48.88 27.09
N GLU A 264 -20.21 47.66 26.59
CA GLU A 264 -19.19 46.81 27.21
C GLU A 264 -17.82 47.48 27.14
N LYS A 265 -16.97 47.20 28.13
CA LYS A 265 -15.57 47.69 28.12
C LYS A 265 -14.87 47.14 26.89
N ILE A 266 -14.17 47.97 26.16
CA ILE A 266 -13.41 47.60 24.95
C ILE A 266 -12.49 46.41 25.23
N SER A 267 -11.81 46.35 26.39
CA SER A 267 -10.94 45.27 26.80
C SER A 267 -11.68 43.93 26.90
N SER A 268 -12.88 43.95 27.57
CA SER A 268 -13.68 42.74 27.76
C SER A 268 -14.23 42.24 26.44
N ALA A 269 -14.76 43.14 25.58
CA ALA A 269 -15.27 42.80 24.26
C ALA A 269 -14.18 42.23 23.35
N PHE A 270 -12.94 42.77 23.41
CA PHE A 270 -11.78 42.29 22.65
C PHE A 270 -11.36 40.91 23.14
N MET A 271 -11.17 40.72 24.45
CA MET A 271 -10.77 39.42 25.02
C MET A 271 -11.78 38.34 24.67
N PHE A 272 -13.05 38.64 24.72
CA PHE A 272 -14.13 37.73 24.34
C PHE A 272 -14.04 37.33 22.84
N ALA A 273 -13.89 38.31 21.92
CA ALA A 273 -13.79 38.05 20.50
C ALA A 273 -12.57 37.16 20.17
N VAL A 274 -11.44 37.41 20.84
CA VAL A 274 -10.22 36.59 20.69
C VAL A 274 -10.44 35.17 21.22
N ALA A 275 -11.00 35.01 22.39
CA ALA A 275 -11.28 33.69 22.97
C ALA A 275 -12.21 32.86 22.08
N LEU A 276 -13.23 33.51 21.52
CA LEU A 276 -14.16 32.86 20.59
C LEU A 276 -13.45 32.47 19.28
N ALA A 277 -12.57 33.35 18.73
CA ALA A 277 -11.81 33.02 17.53
C ALA A 277 -10.97 31.75 17.73
N VAL A 278 -10.26 31.66 18.85
CA VAL A 278 -9.44 30.49 19.19
C VAL A 278 -10.26 29.22 19.38
N ALA A 279 -11.40 29.31 20.05
CA ALA A 279 -12.26 28.16 20.28
C ALA A 279 -12.97 27.65 19.01
N ALA A 280 -13.23 28.54 18.08
CA ALA A 280 -13.98 28.20 16.86
C ALA A 280 -13.12 27.56 15.79
N ILE A 281 -11.77 27.74 15.81
CA ILE A 281 -10.87 27.21 14.83
C ILE A 281 -10.39 25.83 15.27
N PRO A 282 -10.61 24.78 14.46
CA PRO A 282 -10.22 23.41 14.81
C PRO A 282 -8.73 23.16 14.54
N GLU A 283 -7.83 23.68 15.41
CA GLU A 283 -6.37 23.55 15.25
C GLU A 283 -5.88 22.10 15.16
N ALA A 284 -6.53 21.19 15.91
CA ALA A 284 -6.16 19.78 15.96
C ALA A 284 -6.48 19.00 14.68
N LEU A 285 -7.21 19.57 13.71
CA LEU A 285 -7.75 18.84 12.56
C LEU A 285 -6.68 18.19 11.71
N SER A 286 -5.66 18.94 11.31
CA SER A 286 -4.55 18.44 10.48
C SER A 286 -3.71 17.38 11.20
N SER A 287 -3.43 17.59 12.49
CA SER A 287 -2.68 16.63 13.31
C SER A 287 -3.45 15.32 13.50
N ILE A 288 -4.76 15.38 13.75
CA ILE A 288 -5.61 14.20 13.91
C ILE A 288 -5.64 13.39 12.61
N VAL A 289 -5.81 14.03 11.45
CA VAL A 289 -5.78 13.34 10.15
C VAL A 289 -4.45 12.61 9.94
N THR A 290 -3.33 13.26 10.24
CA THR A 290 -1.99 12.64 10.13
C THR A 290 -1.84 11.43 11.06
N ILE A 291 -2.32 11.53 12.31
CA ILE A 291 -2.30 10.43 13.28
C ILE A 291 -3.16 9.26 12.79
N VAL A 292 -4.36 9.55 12.29
CA VAL A 292 -5.30 8.52 11.77
C VAL A 292 -4.72 7.83 10.54
N LEU A 293 -4.13 8.57 9.61
CA LEU A 293 -3.43 8.00 8.46
C LEU A 293 -2.28 7.09 8.90
N SER A 294 -1.51 7.50 9.91
CA SER A 294 -0.40 6.70 10.44
C SER A 294 -0.88 5.38 11.07
N PHE A 295 -1.97 5.38 11.84
CA PHE A 295 -2.55 4.14 12.36
C PHE A 295 -3.10 3.24 11.25
N GLY A 296 -3.71 3.84 10.22
CA GLY A 296 -4.19 3.11 9.05
C GLY A 296 -3.07 2.40 8.31
N THR A 297 -1.94 3.08 8.07
CA THR A 297 -0.77 2.49 7.40
C THR A 297 -0.14 1.38 8.22
N GLN A 298 -0.04 1.53 9.56
CA GLN A 298 0.46 0.46 10.44
C GLN A 298 -0.44 -0.78 10.39
N LYS A 299 -1.75 -0.60 10.30
CA LYS A 299 -2.69 -1.71 10.15
C LYS A 299 -2.51 -2.41 8.81
N MET A 300 -2.42 -1.64 7.71
CA MET A 300 -2.19 -2.19 6.37
C MET A 300 -0.88 -2.98 6.29
N ALA A 301 0.20 -2.49 6.92
CA ALA A 301 1.47 -3.20 6.98
C ALA A 301 1.38 -4.56 7.70
N LYS A 302 0.58 -4.65 8.78
CA LYS A 302 0.30 -5.94 9.47
C LYS A 302 -0.53 -6.91 8.60
N GLU A 303 -1.24 -6.39 7.63
CA GLU A 303 -2.06 -7.15 6.67
C GLU A 303 -1.34 -7.26 5.31
N HIS A 304 -0.01 -7.30 5.32
CA HIS A 304 0.87 -7.52 4.16
C HIS A 304 0.89 -6.40 3.10
N ALA A 305 0.35 -5.22 3.38
CA ALA A 305 0.37 -4.07 2.46
C ALA A 305 1.23 -2.94 3.05
N ILE A 306 2.48 -2.80 2.60
CA ILE A 306 3.39 -1.74 3.03
C ILE A 306 3.17 -0.50 2.18
N ILE A 307 2.75 0.59 2.80
CA ILE A 307 2.54 1.88 2.15
C ILE A 307 3.84 2.68 2.11
N ARG A 308 4.31 3.01 0.93
CA ARG A 308 5.51 3.84 0.72
C ARG A 308 5.18 5.34 0.58
N LYS A 309 4.03 5.67 0.02
CA LYS A 309 3.55 7.06 -0.18
C LYS A 309 2.21 7.25 0.54
N LEU A 310 2.13 8.14 1.52
CA LEU A 310 0.91 8.38 2.31
C LEU A 310 -0.29 8.79 1.45
N GLN A 311 -0.04 9.45 0.31
CA GLN A 311 -1.09 9.84 -0.64
C GLN A 311 -1.86 8.61 -1.17
N ALA A 312 -1.21 7.45 -1.29
CA ALA A 312 -1.85 6.23 -1.73
C ALA A 312 -2.95 5.74 -0.78
N VAL A 313 -2.81 5.99 0.53
CA VAL A 313 -3.81 5.56 1.52
C VAL A 313 -5.18 6.20 1.27
N GLU A 314 -5.17 7.48 0.90
CA GLU A 314 -6.39 8.21 0.54
C GLU A 314 -6.97 7.68 -0.77
N GLY A 315 -6.10 7.51 -1.79
CA GLY A 315 -6.47 6.98 -3.10
C GLY A 315 -7.06 5.58 -3.03
N LEU A 316 -6.53 4.68 -2.17
CA LEU A 316 -7.02 3.32 -1.99
C LEU A 316 -8.53 3.26 -1.72
N GLY A 317 -9.05 4.15 -0.87
CA GLY A 317 -10.49 4.22 -0.58
C GLY A 317 -11.36 4.63 -1.78
N SER A 318 -10.78 5.19 -2.83
CA SER A 318 -11.45 5.69 -4.02
C SER A 318 -11.17 4.84 -5.27
N VAL A 319 -10.36 3.77 -5.18
CA VAL A 319 -10.05 2.88 -6.29
C VAL A 319 -11.33 2.37 -6.96
N SER A 320 -11.39 2.56 -8.26
CA SER A 320 -12.52 2.15 -9.11
C SER A 320 -12.13 1.15 -10.19
N VAL A 321 -10.83 1.03 -10.52
CA VAL A 321 -10.27 0.06 -11.45
C VAL A 321 -9.00 -0.53 -10.84
N ILE A 322 -8.84 -1.85 -10.88
CA ILE A 322 -7.59 -2.53 -10.51
C ILE A 322 -7.07 -3.24 -11.76
N CYS A 323 -6.01 -2.70 -12.34
CA CYS A 323 -5.26 -3.31 -13.43
C CYS A 323 -4.22 -4.25 -12.82
N SER A 324 -4.44 -5.56 -12.94
CA SER A 324 -3.57 -6.57 -12.35
C SER A 324 -2.74 -7.29 -13.40
N ASP A 325 -1.44 -7.41 -13.17
CA ASP A 325 -0.65 -8.41 -13.88
C ASP A 325 -1.16 -9.81 -13.53
N LYS A 326 -1.05 -10.74 -14.45
CA LYS A 326 -1.49 -12.12 -14.27
C LYS A 326 -0.53 -12.88 -13.35
N THR A 327 0.76 -12.90 -13.74
CA THR A 327 1.77 -13.79 -13.17
C THR A 327 2.16 -13.33 -11.77
N GLY A 328 2.23 -14.28 -10.83
CA GLY A 328 2.63 -14.00 -9.46
C GLY A 328 1.63 -13.23 -8.61
N THR A 329 0.66 -12.53 -9.23
CA THR A 329 -0.37 -11.74 -8.53
C THR A 329 -1.71 -12.47 -8.46
N LEU A 330 -2.32 -12.75 -9.61
CA LEU A 330 -3.56 -13.53 -9.71
C LEU A 330 -3.29 -15.03 -9.70
N THR A 331 -2.10 -15.44 -10.15
CA THR A 331 -1.63 -16.82 -10.20
C THR A 331 -0.49 -17.07 -9.20
N GLN A 332 -0.16 -18.35 -9.00
CA GLN A 332 0.83 -18.76 -8.00
C GLN A 332 2.29 -18.53 -8.45
N ASN A 333 2.54 -18.18 -9.71
CA ASN A 333 3.85 -18.15 -10.36
C ASN A 333 4.56 -19.50 -10.26
N LYS A 334 3.81 -20.59 -10.36
CA LYS A 334 4.31 -21.96 -10.25
C LYS A 334 3.59 -22.86 -11.22
N MET A 335 4.29 -23.35 -12.23
CA MET A 335 3.72 -24.32 -13.16
C MET A 335 3.29 -25.59 -12.42
N THR A 336 2.08 -26.07 -12.72
CA THR A 336 1.49 -27.25 -12.08
C THR A 336 0.82 -28.11 -13.15
N VAL A 337 1.05 -29.43 -13.10
CA VAL A 337 0.38 -30.38 -14.00
C VAL A 337 -1.08 -30.50 -13.58
N GLU A 338 -1.98 -30.29 -14.55
CA GLU A 338 -3.43 -30.35 -14.36
C GLU A 338 -4.02 -31.65 -14.93
N ASP A 339 -3.55 -32.09 -16.12
CA ASP A 339 -4.13 -33.20 -16.83
C ASP A 339 -3.07 -34.05 -17.55
N TYR A 340 -3.39 -35.34 -17.68
CA TYR A 340 -2.78 -36.29 -18.59
C TYR A 340 -3.72 -36.61 -19.76
N TYR A 341 -3.15 -36.94 -20.92
CA TYR A 341 -3.85 -37.62 -21.98
C TYR A 341 -3.06 -38.85 -22.41
N ILE A 342 -3.61 -40.05 -22.19
CA ILE A 342 -2.98 -41.31 -22.46
C ILE A 342 -4.04 -42.33 -22.87
N ASP A 343 -3.75 -43.20 -23.82
CA ASP A 343 -4.66 -44.22 -24.33
C ASP A 343 -6.04 -43.65 -24.77
N GLY A 344 -6.02 -42.46 -25.42
CA GLY A 344 -7.24 -41.77 -25.84
C GLY A 344 -8.12 -41.22 -24.75
N LYS A 345 -7.62 -41.11 -23.49
CA LYS A 345 -8.36 -40.63 -22.32
C LYS A 345 -7.69 -39.46 -21.66
N ARG A 346 -8.49 -38.45 -21.33
CA ARG A 346 -8.07 -37.36 -20.44
C ARG A 346 -8.18 -37.79 -18.96
N ILE A 347 -7.12 -37.64 -18.17
CA ILE A 347 -7.04 -38.03 -16.76
C ILE A 347 -6.57 -36.82 -15.99
N PRO A 348 -7.40 -36.25 -15.08
CA PRO A 348 -6.95 -35.16 -14.20
C PRO A 348 -5.76 -35.58 -13.33
N ALA A 349 -4.83 -34.65 -13.08
CA ALA A 349 -3.64 -34.90 -12.29
C ALA A 349 -3.92 -35.44 -10.87
N ALA A 350 -5.09 -35.17 -10.31
CA ALA A 350 -5.52 -35.71 -9.02
C ALA A 350 -6.01 -37.18 -9.08
N ALA A 351 -6.29 -37.70 -10.28
CA ALA A 351 -6.84 -39.03 -10.53
C ALA A 351 -5.84 -39.98 -11.21
N ILE A 352 -4.56 -39.58 -11.31
CA ILE A 352 -3.50 -40.43 -11.86
C ILE A 352 -3.33 -41.65 -10.96
N ASP A 353 -3.30 -42.83 -11.57
CA ASP A 353 -3.04 -44.10 -10.90
C ASP A 353 -1.62 -44.59 -11.25
N ILE A 354 -0.69 -44.49 -10.30
CA ILE A 354 0.67 -44.97 -10.46
C ILE A 354 0.81 -46.50 -10.48
N ALA A 355 -0.25 -47.24 -10.16
CA ALA A 355 -0.30 -48.70 -10.33
C ALA A 355 -0.61 -49.08 -11.81
N ASP A 356 -1.17 -48.17 -12.60
CA ASP A 356 -1.34 -48.35 -14.05
C ASP A 356 0.03 -48.19 -14.73
N PRO A 357 0.54 -49.25 -15.43
CA PRO A 357 1.87 -49.20 -16.02
C PRO A 357 2.06 -48.08 -17.04
N ALA A 358 1.01 -47.67 -17.77
CA ALA A 358 1.09 -46.64 -18.77
C ALA A 358 1.24 -45.25 -18.12
N GLN A 359 0.41 -44.96 -17.11
CA GLN A 359 0.45 -43.69 -16.39
C GLN A 359 1.75 -43.54 -15.60
N ARG A 360 2.24 -44.65 -15.03
CA ARG A 360 3.55 -44.70 -14.39
C ARG A 360 4.69 -44.48 -15.37
N CYS A 361 4.65 -45.12 -16.56
CA CYS A 361 5.65 -44.93 -17.59
C CYS A 361 5.72 -43.45 -18.06
N LEU A 362 4.57 -42.80 -18.27
CA LEU A 362 4.51 -41.40 -18.66
C LEU A 362 5.12 -40.49 -17.57
N LEU A 363 4.87 -40.81 -16.28
CA LEU A 363 5.46 -40.10 -15.15
C LEU A 363 6.98 -40.29 -15.12
N ASP A 364 7.47 -41.52 -15.21
CA ASP A 364 8.90 -41.82 -15.18
C ASP A 364 9.63 -41.16 -16.37
N TYR A 365 9.03 -41.19 -17.58
CA TYR A 365 9.63 -40.54 -18.76
C TYR A 365 9.66 -39.03 -18.61
N SER A 366 8.65 -38.41 -17.94
CA SER A 366 8.66 -37.00 -17.66
C SER A 366 9.74 -36.57 -16.67
N ILE A 367 10.14 -37.47 -15.77
CA ILE A 367 11.25 -37.29 -14.80
C ILE A 367 12.62 -37.54 -15.47
N LEU A 368 12.71 -38.51 -16.38
CA LEU A 368 13.97 -38.89 -17.04
C LEU A 368 14.40 -37.86 -18.09
N CYS A 369 13.46 -37.43 -18.95
CA CYS A 369 13.73 -36.39 -19.95
C CYS A 369 13.52 -34.99 -19.34
N ASN A 370 14.37 -34.62 -18.34
CA ASN A 370 14.19 -33.45 -17.51
C ASN A 370 15.49 -33.08 -16.80
N ASP A 371 15.85 -31.79 -16.80
CA ASP A 371 17.07 -31.27 -16.19
C ASP A 371 16.85 -30.63 -14.80
N SER A 372 15.59 -30.41 -14.44
CA SER A 372 15.24 -29.76 -13.16
C SER A 372 15.36 -30.72 -11.97
N THR A 373 15.54 -30.17 -10.79
CA THR A 373 15.58 -30.90 -9.52
C THR A 373 14.71 -30.21 -8.47
N ASN A 374 14.22 -30.99 -7.51
CA ASN A 374 13.61 -30.50 -6.28
C ASN A 374 14.18 -31.28 -5.11
N GLU A 375 15.11 -30.66 -4.37
CA GLU A 375 15.75 -31.28 -3.20
C GLU A 375 15.33 -30.49 -1.94
N ASN A 376 14.64 -31.16 -1.01
CA ASN A 376 14.17 -30.57 0.24
C ASN A 376 13.31 -29.28 0.05
N GLY A 377 12.55 -29.19 -1.05
CA GLY A 377 11.71 -28.04 -1.35
C GLY A 377 12.43 -26.90 -2.12
N VAL A 378 13.70 -27.05 -2.39
CA VAL A 378 14.47 -26.12 -3.26
C VAL A 378 14.34 -26.60 -4.71
N GLU A 379 13.62 -25.86 -5.52
CA GLU A 379 13.41 -26.13 -6.94
C GLU A 379 14.51 -25.44 -7.77
N ILE A 380 15.19 -26.21 -8.65
CA ILE A 380 16.22 -25.70 -9.55
C ILE A 380 15.90 -26.18 -10.95
N GLY A 381 15.78 -25.26 -11.91
CA GLY A 381 15.53 -25.55 -13.31
C GLY A 381 14.36 -24.77 -13.90
N ASP A 382 13.96 -25.14 -15.13
CA ASP A 382 12.82 -24.51 -15.82
C ASP A 382 11.49 -24.82 -15.09
N PRO A 383 10.59 -23.83 -14.89
CA PRO A 383 9.30 -24.04 -14.22
C PRO A 383 8.44 -25.14 -14.85
N THR A 384 8.51 -25.32 -16.17
CA THR A 384 7.78 -26.39 -16.88
C THR A 384 8.31 -27.76 -16.50
N GLU A 385 9.62 -27.87 -16.31
CA GLU A 385 10.29 -29.10 -15.91
C GLU A 385 10.10 -29.39 -14.42
N THR A 386 10.21 -28.38 -13.57
CA THR A 386 9.97 -28.54 -12.12
C THR A 386 8.53 -28.99 -11.83
N ALA A 387 7.55 -28.58 -12.65
CA ALA A 387 6.17 -29.06 -12.55
C ALA A 387 6.06 -30.59 -12.67
N LEU A 388 6.85 -31.18 -13.56
CA LEU A 388 6.88 -32.64 -13.76
C LEU A 388 7.53 -33.36 -12.57
N ILE A 389 8.61 -32.81 -12.03
CA ILE A 389 9.28 -33.35 -10.83
C ILE A 389 8.34 -33.27 -9.62
N ASN A 390 7.64 -32.15 -9.47
CA ASN A 390 6.67 -31.95 -8.37
C ASN A 390 5.50 -32.92 -8.44
N LEU A 391 5.03 -33.25 -9.66
CA LEU A 391 4.03 -34.27 -9.84
C LEU A 391 4.52 -35.64 -9.34
N GLY A 392 5.76 -36.04 -9.68
CA GLY A 392 6.39 -37.25 -9.15
C GLY A 392 6.38 -37.26 -7.63
N SER A 393 6.85 -36.20 -7.02
CA SER A 393 6.90 -36.04 -5.56
C SER A 393 5.50 -36.14 -4.90
N ARG A 394 4.46 -35.61 -5.55
CA ARG A 394 3.07 -35.71 -5.09
C ARG A 394 2.58 -37.16 -4.99
N TYR A 395 3.06 -38.02 -5.86
CA TYR A 395 2.73 -39.43 -5.88
C TYR A 395 3.77 -40.32 -5.16
N GLY A 396 4.70 -39.72 -4.42
CA GLY A 396 5.75 -40.44 -3.67
C GLY A 396 6.84 -41.04 -4.56
N VAL A 397 6.97 -40.56 -5.79
CA VAL A 397 8.00 -40.95 -6.74
C VAL A 397 9.15 -39.95 -6.67
N GLU A 398 10.26 -40.39 -6.07
CA GLU A 398 11.47 -39.57 -5.98
C GLU A 398 12.23 -39.53 -7.33
N ALA A 399 12.39 -38.34 -7.90
CA ALA A 399 13.12 -38.16 -9.16
C ALA A 399 14.55 -38.73 -9.11
N ALA A 400 15.26 -38.53 -7.97
CA ALA A 400 16.61 -39.06 -7.79
C ALA A 400 16.65 -40.61 -7.81
N SER A 401 15.60 -41.27 -7.31
CA SER A 401 15.49 -42.75 -7.36
C SER A 401 15.26 -43.24 -8.78
N VAL A 402 14.36 -42.62 -9.54
CA VAL A 402 14.09 -42.97 -10.95
C VAL A 402 15.32 -42.76 -11.82
N ARG A 403 16.03 -41.63 -11.65
CA ARG A 403 17.27 -41.33 -12.38
C ARG A 403 18.43 -42.24 -12.01
N ARG A 404 18.50 -42.76 -10.78
CA ARG A 404 19.48 -43.76 -10.38
C ARG A 404 19.17 -45.14 -10.97
N GLN A 405 17.89 -45.49 -11.06
CA GLN A 405 17.45 -46.74 -11.65
C GLN A 405 17.72 -46.78 -13.16
N TYR A 406 17.45 -45.66 -13.84
CA TYR A 406 17.63 -45.50 -15.29
C TYR A 406 18.54 -44.33 -15.61
N PRO A 407 19.89 -44.53 -15.47
CA PRO A 407 20.83 -43.43 -15.66
C PRO A 407 20.82 -42.90 -17.11
N ARG A 408 21.00 -41.59 -17.26
CA ARG A 408 21.11 -40.93 -18.55
C ARG A 408 22.46 -41.30 -19.18
N ILE A 409 22.43 -41.83 -20.40
CA ILE A 409 23.60 -42.26 -21.17
C ILE A 409 23.97 -41.22 -22.24
N GLY A 410 23.00 -40.47 -22.75
CA GLY A 410 23.17 -39.45 -23.76
C GLY A 410 22.02 -38.48 -23.78
N GLU A 411 22.25 -37.30 -24.37
CA GLU A 411 21.19 -36.27 -24.49
C GLU A 411 21.38 -35.43 -25.74
N LEU A 412 20.24 -34.89 -26.23
CA LEU A 412 20.17 -33.71 -27.09
C LEU A 412 19.39 -32.66 -26.31
N PRO A 413 20.05 -31.60 -25.85
CA PRO A 413 19.43 -30.56 -25.04
C PRO A 413 18.23 -29.90 -25.75
N PHE A 414 17.36 -29.22 -24.97
CA PHE A 414 16.26 -28.47 -25.55
C PHE A 414 16.78 -27.41 -26.53
N ASP A 415 16.15 -27.35 -27.68
CA ASP A 415 16.43 -26.38 -28.70
C ASP A 415 15.13 -25.67 -29.14
N SER A 416 15.18 -24.34 -29.20
CA SER A 416 14.00 -23.49 -29.47
C SER A 416 13.47 -23.63 -30.90
N ASP A 417 14.33 -23.98 -31.86
CA ASP A 417 13.92 -24.15 -33.27
C ASP A 417 13.28 -25.52 -33.49
N ARG A 418 13.86 -26.57 -32.87
CA ARG A 418 13.29 -27.92 -32.85
C ARG A 418 12.07 -28.04 -31.94
N LYS A 419 12.00 -27.23 -30.86
CA LYS A 419 10.98 -27.25 -29.79
C LYS A 419 10.88 -28.61 -29.09
N MET A 420 11.98 -29.32 -28.94
CA MET A 420 12.04 -30.63 -28.30
C MET A 420 13.39 -30.84 -27.59
N MET A 421 13.40 -31.84 -26.72
CA MET A 421 14.57 -32.35 -25.99
C MET A 421 14.51 -33.86 -26.00
N SER A 422 15.68 -34.52 -26.11
CA SER A 422 15.81 -35.98 -26.13
C SER A 422 16.84 -36.46 -25.13
N THR A 423 16.54 -37.55 -24.43
CA THR A 423 17.46 -38.21 -23.51
C THR A 423 17.51 -39.70 -23.77
N ARG A 424 18.69 -40.31 -23.66
CA ARG A 424 18.91 -41.73 -23.85
C ARG A 424 19.12 -42.43 -22.52
N HIS A 425 18.46 -43.56 -22.32
CA HIS A 425 18.47 -44.34 -21.08
C HIS A 425 18.46 -45.84 -21.38
N LEU A 426 19.06 -46.65 -20.50
CA LEU A 426 18.88 -48.09 -20.49
C LEU A 426 17.70 -48.43 -19.58
N ILE A 427 16.55 -48.83 -20.16
CA ILE A 427 15.34 -49.14 -19.46
C ILE A 427 14.97 -50.60 -19.67
N ASP A 428 14.96 -51.37 -18.59
CA ASP A 428 14.61 -52.79 -18.56
C ASP A 428 15.49 -53.65 -19.56
N GLY A 429 16.74 -53.24 -19.76
CA GLY A 429 17.70 -53.90 -20.65
C GLY A 429 17.58 -53.44 -22.12
N GLU A 430 16.75 -52.52 -22.45
CA GLU A 430 16.60 -51.92 -23.78
C GLU A 430 17.09 -50.49 -23.83
N ASP A 431 17.88 -50.17 -24.88
CA ASP A 431 18.29 -48.79 -25.13
C ASP A 431 17.12 -47.96 -25.67
N ARG A 432 16.66 -46.97 -24.91
CA ARG A 432 15.54 -46.11 -25.29
C ARG A 432 15.93 -44.65 -25.33
N ILE A 433 15.43 -43.96 -26.36
CA ILE A 433 15.41 -42.51 -26.43
C ILE A 433 14.02 -42.03 -25.98
N ILE A 434 13.98 -41.11 -25.03
CA ILE A 434 12.76 -40.44 -24.61
C ILE A 434 12.82 -39.04 -25.22
N VAL A 435 11.76 -38.64 -25.92
CA VAL A 435 11.66 -37.30 -26.52
C VAL A 435 10.43 -36.57 -25.94
N LYS A 436 10.65 -35.37 -25.42
CA LYS A 436 9.58 -34.47 -25.03
C LYS A 436 9.60 -33.21 -25.89
N GLY A 437 8.44 -32.67 -26.25
CA GLY A 437 8.37 -31.45 -27.05
C GLY A 437 6.96 -30.95 -27.32
N ALA A 438 6.88 -29.94 -28.18
CA ALA A 438 5.61 -29.38 -28.66
C ALA A 438 4.87 -30.41 -29.50
N VAL A 439 3.56 -30.53 -29.26
CA VAL A 439 2.72 -31.55 -29.96
C VAL A 439 2.82 -31.45 -31.48
N ASP A 440 2.74 -30.24 -32.01
CA ASP A 440 2.74 -30.00 -33.47
C ASP A 440 4.05 -30.48 -34.11
N ASN A 441 5.20 -30.22 -33.46
CA ASN A 441 6.53 -30.61 -33.96
C ASN A 441 6.77 -32.14 -33.87
N LEU A 442 6.23 -32.77 -32.82
CA LEU A 442 6.39 -34.20 -32.62
C LEU A 442 5.42 -35.05 -33.46
N LEU A 443 4.20 -34.57 -33.70
CA LEU A 443 3.14 -35.33 -34.38
C LEU A 443 3.52 -35.78 -35.80
N GLU A 444 4.36 -35.01 -36.49
CA GLU A 444 4.89 -35.37 -37.81
C GLU A 444 5.94 -36.51 -37.76
N ARG A 445 6.63 -36.69 -36.62
CA ARG A 445 7.71 -37.65 -36.40
C ARG A 445 7.25 -38.97 -35.77
N ILE A 446 5.94 -39.05 -35.40
CA ILE A 446 5.34 -40.19 -34.75
C ILE A 446 4.84 -41.14 -35.83
N GLU A 447 5.27 -42.42 -35.79
CA GLU A 447 4.80 -43.48 -36.65
C GLU A 447 3.98 -44.55 -35.91
N ARG A 448 4.19 -44.68 -34.58
CA ARG A 448 3.47 -45.68 -33.77
C ARG A 448 2.85 -45.02 -32.54
N ILE A 449 1.91 -45.70 -31.96
CA ILE A 449 1.20 -45.28 -30.75
C ILE A 449 1.16 -46.42 -29.73
N TRP A 450 1.41 -46.08 -28.49
CA TRP A 450 1.18 -47.00 -27.38
C TRP A 450 -0.32 -47.04 -27.03
N THR A 451 -0.83 -48.26 -26.86
CA THR A 451 -2.22 -48.51 -26.41
C THR A 451 -2.21 -49.64 -25.40
N LYS A 452 -3.32 -49.82 -24.67
CA LYS A 452 -3.44 -50.97 -23.72
C LYS A 452 -3.21 -52.33 -24.34
N ASP A 453 -3.51 -52.47 -25.64
CA ASP A 453 -3.36 -53.72 -26.40
C ASP A 453 -1.95 -53.87 -27.00
N GLY A 454 -1.04 -52.92 -26.73
CA GLY A 454 0.31 -52.92 -27.22
C GLY A 454 0.62 -51.75 -28.17
N VAL A 455 1.86 -51.72 -28.68
CA VAL A 455 2.32 -50.70 -29.67
C VAL A 455 1.83 -51.08 -31.06
N ARG A 456 1.15 -50.17 -31.74
CA ARG A 456 0.71 -50.31 -33.11
C ARG A 456 1.05 -49.07 -33.96
N ASP A 457 0.93 -49.20 -35.26
CA ASP A 457 1.07 -48.06 -36.17
C ASP A 457 -0.01 -47.02 -35.87
N ILE A 458 0.38 -45.73 -35.92
CA ILE A 458 -0.55 -44.63 -35.69
C ILE A 458 -1.40 -44.38 -36.94
N THR A 459 -2.70 -44.18 -36.75
CA THR A 459 -3.63 -43.85 -37.82
C THR A 459 -3.85 -42.35 -37.94
N ALA A 460 -4.38 -41.88 -39.06
CA ALA A 460 -4.79 -40.49 -39.24
C ALA A 460 -5.84 -40.07 -38.18
N GLU A 461 -6.74 -40.99 -37.81
CA GLU A 461 -7.75 -40.73 -36.76
C GLU A 461 -7.11 -40.53 -35.38
N ASP A 462 -6.05 -41.28 -35.06
CA ASP A 462 -5.31 -41.11 -33.83
C ASP A 462 -4.63 -39.74 -33.78
N LYS A 463 -3.98 -39.30 -34.86
CA LYS A 463 -3.37 -37.97 -34.99
C LYS A 463 -4.39 -36.88 -34.83
N ASP A 464 -5.57 -37.03 -35.44
CA ASP A 464 -6.66 -36.07 -35.27
C ASP A 464 -7.22 -36.03 -33.85
N LYS A 465 -7.26 -37.14 -33.11
CA LYS A 465 -7.66 -37.19 -31.70
C LYS A 465 -6.64 -36.49 -30.82
N ILE A 466 -5.38 -36.74 -31.02
CA ILE A 466 -4.27 -36.07 -30.28
C ILE A 466 -4.31 -34.56 -30.54
N GLN A 467 -4.48 -34.13 -31.79
CA GLN A 467 -4.53 -32.72 -32.14
C GLN A 467 -5.76 -32.03 -31.57
N ARG A 468 -6.94 -32.66 -31.60
CA ARG A 468 -8.14 -32.12 -30.94
C ARG A 468 -7.95 -31.97 -29.45
N GLN A 469 -7.34 -32.95 -28.76
CA GLN A 469 -7.08 -32.85 -27.33
C GLN A 469 -6.07 -31.75 -27.01
N ASN A 470 -5.02 -31.58 -27.83
CA ASN A 470 -4.08 -30.47 -27.70
C ASN A 470 -4.79 -29.11 -27.84
N GLN A 471 -5.72 -28.99 -28.81
CA GLN A 471 -6.51 -27.76 -28.97
C GLN A 471 -7.44 -27.50 -27.79
N GLU A 472 -8.12 -28.53 -27.25
CA GLU A 472 -8.96 -28.42 -26.07
C GLU A 472 -8.14 -27.94 -24.87
N PHE A 473 -6.99 -28.56 -24.58
CA PHE A 473 -6.09 -28.13 -23.53
C PHE A 473 -5.62 -26.68 -23.74
N SER A 474 -5.25 -26.32 -24.96
CA SER A 474 -4.83 -24.95 -25.30
C SER A 474 -5.95 -23.93 -25.12
N MET A 475 -7.20 -24.28 -25.46
CA MET A 475 -8.37 -23.42 -25.21
C MET A 475 -8.67 -23.25 -23.69
N GLU A 476 -8.30 -24.22 -22.86
CA GLU A 476 -8.37 -24.12 -21.42
C GLU A 476 -7.17 -23.37 -20.82
N GLY A 477 -6.23 -22.90 -21.65
CA GLY A 477 -5.03 -22.14 -21.22
C GLY A 477 -3.90 -23.01 -20.70
N LEU A 478 -3.94 -24.33 -20.97
CA LEU A 478 -2.91 -25.25 -20.55
C LEU A 478 -1.75 -25.29 -21.56
N ARG A 479 -0.53 -25.34 -21.05
CA ARG A 479 0.67 -25.66 -21.83
C ARG A 479 0.77 -27.18 -21.95
N VAL A 480 0.93 -27.67 -23.17
CA VAL A 480 0.94 -29.10 -23.46
C VAL A 480 2.34 -29.55 -23.90
N LEU A 481 2.83 -30.64 -23.29
CA LEU A 481 4.02 -31.35 -23.71
C LEU A 481 3.62 -32.77 -24.17
N ALA A 482 4.06 -33.14 -25.35
CA ALA A 482 3.99 -34.54 -25.82
C ALA A 482 5.23 -35.32 -25.36
N PHE A 483 5.00 -36.56 -24.97
CA PHE A 483 6.03 -37.53 -24.62
C PHE A 483 6.00 -38.71 -25.58
N THR A 484 7.15 -39.01 -26.10
CA THR A 484 7.33 -40.09 -27.10
C THR A 484 8.60 -40.85 -26.75
N TYR A 485 8.78 -42.05 -27.31
CA TYR A 485 9.99 -42.81 -27.14
C TYR A 485 10.31 -43.60 -28.42
N ARG A 486 11.55 -44.08 -28.50
CA ARG A 486 12.03 -44.98 -29.55
C ARG A 486 13.06 -45.93 -28.96
N GLU A 487 12.99 -47.21 -29.35
CA GLU A 487 14.03 -48.21 -29.07
C GLU A 487 15.12 -48.11 -30.13
N ILE A 488 16.37 -48.13 -29.71
CA ILE A 488 17.56 -48.03 -30.56
C ILE A 488 18.51 -49.20 -30.30
N PRO A 489 19.38 -49.55 -31.26
CA PRO A 489 20.42 -50.56 -31.05
C PRO A 489 21.41 -50.20 -29.93
N GLU A 490 21.95 -51.20 -29.24
CA GLU A 490 23.00 -51.01 -28.27
C GLU A 490 24.22 -50.25 -28.86
N ASN A 491 24.83 -49.38 -28.09
CA ASN A 491 26.01 -48.57 -28.47
C ASN A 491 25.77 -47.56 -29.61
N HIS A 492 24.53 -47.19 -29.91
CA HIS A 492 24.22 -46.15 -30.88
C HIS A 492 24.58 -44.77 -30.34
N THR A 493 25.19 -43.89 -31.14
CA THR A 493 25.43 -42.49 -30.77
C THR A 493 24.20 -41.69 -31.11
N LEU A 494 23.61 -41.03 -30.10
CA LEU A 494 22.39 -40.21 -30.24
C LEU A 494 22.64 -39.06 -31.22
N THR A 495 21.79 -38.95 -32.23
CA THR A 495 21.79 -37.89 -33.24
C THR A 495 20.41 -37.27 -33.42
N ILE A 496 20.30 -36.14 -34.11
CA ILE A 496 19.03 -35.46 -34.40
C ILE A 496 18.13 -36.34 -35.27
N GLU A 497 18.67 -37.24 -36.07
CA GLU A 497 17.93 -38.19 -36.91
C GLU A 497 17.13 -39.21 -36.08
N ASP A 498 17.58 -39.48 -34.86
CA ASP A 498 16.92 -40.42 -33.97
C ASP A 498 15.62 -39.89 -33.36
N GLU A 499 15.38 -38.56 -33.49
CA GLU A 499 14.11 -37.94 -33.14
C GLU A 499 12.98 -38.16 -34.17
N ASN A 500 13.10 -39.19 -35.02
CA ASN A 500 12.10 -39.66 -35.97
C ASN A 500 11.69 -41.10 -35.64
N HIS A 501 10.63 -41.58 -36.29
CA HIS A 501 10.08 -42.95 -36.11
C HIS A 501 9.66 -43.22 -34.66
N LEU A 502 9.04 -42.25 -34.00
CA LEU A 502 8.74 -42.25 -32.58
C LEU A 502 7.44 -43.01 -32.28
N VAL A 503 7.35 -43.53 -31.05
CA VAL A 503 6.14 -44.11 -30.46
C VAL A 503 5.52 -43.04 -29.54
N PHE A 504 4.27 -42.64 -29.84
CA PHE A 504 3.52 -41.72 -28.97
C PHE A 504 3.13 -42.43 -27.66
N LEU A 505 3.41 -41.84 -26.52
CA LEU A 505 3.02 -42.32 -25.20
C LEU A 505 1.83 -41.52 -24.64
N GLY A 506 1.93 -40.20 -24.60
CA GLY A 506 0.87 -39.35 -24.03
C GLY A 506 1.20 -37.86 -24.05
N LEU A 507 0.24 -37.09 -23.58
CA LEU A 507 0.37 -35.65 -23.34
C LEU A 507 0.30 -35.35 -21.85
N ILE A 508 1.08 -34.37 -21.42
CA ILE A 508 1.00 -33.75 -20.08
C ILE A 508 0.66 -32.30 -20.28
N ALA A 509 -0.45 -31.88 -19.66
CA ALA A 509 -0.96 -30.53 -19.72
C ALA A 509 -0.78 -29.82 -18.37
N MET A 510 -0.28 -28.59 -18.37
CA MET A 510 0.07 -27.84 -17.17
C MET A 510 -0.23 -26.35 -17.32
N MET A 511 -0.37 -25.66 -16.21
CA MET A 511 -0.51 -24.22 -16.18
C MET A 511 0.04 -23.64 -14.87
N ASP A 512 0.16 -22.33 -14.82
CA ASP A 512 0.30 -21.56 -13.57
C ASP A 512 -1.12 -21.31 -13.02
N PRO A 513 -1.57 -22.05 -11.97
CA PRO A 513 -2.94 -21.99 -11.52
C PRO A 513 -3.25 -20.67 -10.82
N PRO A 514 -4.49 -20.19 -10.91
CA PRO A 514 -4.96 -19.08 -10.09
C PRO A 514 -4.79 -19.38 -8.59
N ARG A 515 -4.50 -18.36 -7.80
CA ARG A 515 -4.57 -18.47 -6.33
C ARG A 515 -6.03 -18.69 -5.91
N GLU A 516 -6.27 -19.51 -4.90
CA GLU A 516 -7.62 -19.80 -4.41
C GLU A 516 -8.36 -18.52 -3.96
N GLU A 517 -7.63 -17.60 -3.32
CA GLU A 517 -8.16 -16.34 -2.82
C GLU A 517 -8.52 -15.35 -3.93
N SER A 518 -7.89 -15.45 -5.11
CA SER A 518 -8.09 -14.50 -6.21
C SER A 518 -9.54 -14.47 -6.69
N LYS A 519 -10.21 -15.63 -6.77
CA LYS A 519 -11.61 -15.70 -7.20
C LYS A 519 -12.55 -14.99 -6.21
N THR A 520 -12.34 -15.20 -4.91
CA THR A 520 -13.11 -14.52 -3.87
C THR A 520 -12.87 -13.02 -3.90
N ALA A 521 -11.61 -12.61 -4.00
CA ALA A 521 -11.22 -11.21 -4.06
C ALA A 521 -11.78 -10.47 -5.29
N VAL A 522 -11.77 -11.11 -6.47
CA VAL A 522 -12.40 -10.57 -7.69
C VAL A 522 -13.90 -10.38 -7.50
N THR A 523 -14.57 -11.34 -6.87
CA THR A 523 -16.01 -11.25 -6.58
C THR A 523 -16.30 -10.09 -5.63
N GLU A 524 -15.48 -9.89 -4.60
CA GLU A 524 -15.58 -8.75 -3.67
C GLU A 524 -15.33 -7.41 -4.37
N CYS A 525 -14.35 -7.32 -5.28
CA CYS A 525 -14.12 -6.13 -6.11
C CYS A 525 -15.37 -5.74 -6.90
N ILE A 526 -15.94 -6.69 -7.63
CA ILE A 526 -17.13 -6.45 -8.48
C ILE A 526 -18.30 -5.97 -7.60
N LYS A 527 -18.53 -6.63 -6.46
CA LYS A 527 -19.56 -6.24 -5.49
C LYS A 527 -19.33 -4.83 -4.95
N ALA A 528 -18.07 -4.45 -4.73
CA ALA A 528 -17.67 -3.13 -4.27
C ALA A 528 -17.70 -2.04 -5.36
N GLY A 529 -18.15 -2.38 -6.57
CA GLY A 529 -18.20 -1.48 -7.73
C GLY A 529 -16.81 -1.18 -8.32
N ILE A 530 -15.82 -2.00 -8.02
CA ILE A 530 -14.44 -1.91 -8.54
C ILE A 530 -14.34 -2.85 -9.73
N ARG A 531 -13.78 -2.37 -10.84
CA ARG A 531 -13.55 -3.17 -12.03
C ARG A 531 -12.16 -3.81 -11.99
N PRO A 532 -12.06 -5.15 -11.85
CA PRO A 532 -10.79 -5.84 -12.05
C PRO A 532 -10.52 -5.97 -13.55
N VAL A 533 -9.29 -5.73 -13.95
CA VAL A 533 -8.77 -5.80 -15.31
C VAL A 533 -7.48 -6.60 -15.29
N MET A 534 -7.35 -7.61 -16.15
CA MET A 534 -6.12 -8.38 -16.28
C MET A 534 -5.26 -7.82 -17.42
N ILE A 535 -3.98 -7.62 -17.17
CA ILE A 535 -3.00 -7.15 -18.15
C ILE A 535 -1.82 -8.14 -18.14
N THR A 536 -1.48 -8.73 -19.30
CA THR A 536 -0.43 -9.76 -19.35
C THR A 536 0.33 -9.79 -20.68
N GLY A 537 1.57 -10.28 -20.62
CA GLY A 537 2.34 -10.62 -21.82
C GLY A 537 1.92 -11.94 -22.50
N ASP A 538 1.07 -12.74 -21.87
CA ASP A 538 0.61 -14.04 -22.37
C ASP A 538 -0.28 -13.91 -23.63
N HIS A 539 -0.44 -15.05 -24.30
CA HIS A 539 -1.37 -15.19 -25.42
C HIS A 539 -2.83 -15.00 -24.98
N LYS A 540 -3.64 -14.38 -25.82
CA LYS A 540 -5.05 -14.04 -25.56
C LYS A 540 -5.88 -15.22 -25.02
N ILE A 541 -5.71 -16.41 -25.58
CA ILE A 541 -6.47 -17.60 -25.17
C ILE A 541 -6.11 -18.02 -23.75
N THR A 542 -4.83 -18.07 -23.42
CA THR A 542 -4.34 -18.40 -22.07
C THR A 542 -4.82 -17.37 -21.05
N ALA A 543 -4.68 -16.08 -21.37
CA ALA A 543 -5.13 -14.99 -20.50
C ALA A 543 -6.64 -15.04 -20.25
N ALA A 544 -7.43 -15.27 -21.30
CA ALA A 544 -8.88 -15.40 -21.23
C ALA A 544 -9.33 -16.61 -20.39
N ALA A 545 -8.65 -17.76 -20.52
CA ALA A 545 -8.96 -18.95 -19.74
C ALA A 545 -8.76 -18.72 -18.23
N ILE A 546 -7.64 -18.10 -17.84
CA ILE A 546 -7.34 -17.76 -16.45
C ILE A 546 -8.33 -16.70 -15.94
N ALA A 547 -8.57 -15.64 -16.71
CA ALA A 547 -9.51 -14.57 -16.34
C ALA A 547 -10.92 -15.10 -16.13
N LYS A 548 -11.36 -16.08 -16.92
CA LYS A 548 -12.64 -16.77 -16.76
C LYS A 548 -12.69 -17.60 -15.48
N ARG A 549 -11.60 -18.33 -15.14
CA ARG A 549 -11.50 -19.13 -13.91
C ARG A 549 -11.61 -18.26 -12.64
N VAL A 550 -11.00 -17.05 -12.65
CA VAL A 550 -11.06 -16.12 -11.51
C VAL A 550 -12.30 -15.23 -11.52
N GLY A 551 -13.07 -15.18 -12.61
CA GLY A 551 -14.32 -14.43 -12.72
C GLY A 551 -14.16 -12.97 -13.21
N ILE A 552 -13.03 -12.62 -13.83
CA ILE A 552 -12.79 -11.31 -14.46
C ILE A 552 -13.47 -11.22 -15.83
N LEU A 553 -13.47 -12.33 -16.58
CA LEU A 553 -13.96 -12.42 -17.95
C LEU A 553 -15.24 -13.24 -18.03
N HIS A 554 -16.23 -12.76 -18.76
CA HIS A 554 -17.47 -13.48 -19.07
C HIS A 554 -17.48 -14.03 -20.51
N ASP A 555 -17.08 -13.20 -21.46
CA ASP A 555 -17.04 -13.53 -22.87
C ASP A 555 -15.69 -13.17 -23.51
N LEU A 556 -15.24 -13.92 -24.51
CA LEU A 556 -13.98 -13.71 -25.21
C LEU A 556 -13.88 -12.35 -25.93
N SER A 557 -15.02 -11.72 -26.25
CA SER A 557 -15.08 -10.37 -26.84
C SER A 557 -14.55 -9.27 -25.87
N GLU A 558 -14.54 -9.54 -24.57
CA GLU A 558 -13.96 -8.64 -23.57
C GLU A 558 -12.42 -8.74 -23.48
N ALA A 559 -11.78 -9.55 -24.35
CA ALA A 559 -10.34 -9.70 -24.41
C ALA A 559 -9.77 -9.15 -25.72
N CYS A 560 -8.69 -8.36 -25.67
CA CYS A 560 -7.97 -7.87 -26.83
C CYS A 560 -6.46 -8.13 -26.73
N GLU A 561 -5.75 -7.95 -27.83
CA GLU A 561 -4.28 -8.03 -27.89
C GLU A 561 -3.64 -6.64 -27.99
N GLY A 562 -2.36 -6.55 -27.60
CA GLY A 562 -1.58 -5.31 -27.70
C GLY A 562 -1.56 -4.72 -29.10
N ALA A 563 -1.51 -5.57 -30.14
CA ALA A 563 -1.57 -5.15 -31.55
C ALA A 563 -2.87 -4.41 -31.92
N ASP A 564 -3.98 -4.66 -31.21
CA ASP A 564 -5.23 -3.91 -31.41
C ASP A 564 -5.12 -2.52 -30.80
N ILE A 565 -4.47 -2.40 -29.64
CA ILE A 565 -4.25 -1.12 -28.95
C ILE A 565 -3.30 -0.22 -29.74
N GLU A 566 -2.29 -0.81 -30.39
CA GLU A 566 -1.28 -0.06 -31.15
C GLU A 566 -1.91 0.69 -32.34
N LYS A 567 -3.00 0.18 -32.90
CA LYS A 567 -3.73 0.77 -34.02
C LYS A 567 -4.67 1.90 -33.60
N MET A 568 -4.97 2.03 -32.32
CA MET A 568 -5.93 3.01 -31.79
C MET A 568 -5.25 4.31 -31.38
N SER A 569 -5.91 5.43 -31.66
CA SER A 569 -5.57 6.71 -31.01
C SER A 569 -5.90 6.66 -29.51
N ASP A 570 -5.39 7.63 -28.73
CA ASP A 570 -5.68 7.69 -27.31
C ASP A 570 -7.17 8.00 -27.03
N GLU A 571 -7.84 8.77 -27.92
CA GLU A 571 -9.28 9.01 -27.86
C GLU A 571 -10.09 7.74 -28.10
N GLU A 572 -9.72 6.95 -29.12
CA GLU A 572 -10.37 5.67 -29.41
C GLU A 572 -10.17 4.68 -28.28
N LEU A 573 -8.95 4.59 -27.75
CA LEU A 573 -8.64 3.72 -26.61
C LEU A 573 -9.46 4.10 -25.37
N ARG A 574 -9.63 5.39 -25.10
CA ARG A 574 -10.44 5.88 -23.97
C ARG A 574 -11.89 5.40 -24.07
N GLU A 575 -12.49 5.36 -25.27
CA GLU A 575 -13.85 4.86 -25.45
C GLU A 575 -13.89 3.32 -25.45
N PHE A 576 -12.78 2.65 -25.75
CA PHE A 576 -12.67 1.20 -25.84
C PHE A 576 -12.48 0.50 -24.48
N VAL A 577 -11.67 1.08 -23.56
CA VAL A 577 -11.30 0.44 -22.28
C VAL A 577 -12.48 -0.02 -21.41
N PRO A 578 -13.69 0.64 -21.39
CA PRO A 578 -14.80 0.13 -20.59
C PRO A 578 -15.35 -1.23 -21.03
N ASN A 579 -15.09 -1.64 -22.27
CA ASN A 579 -15.61 -2.88 -22.82
C ASN A 579 -14.65 -4.06 -22.67
N ILE A 580 -13.40 -3.79 -22.25
CA ILE A 580 -12.34 -4.79 -22.19
C ILE A 580 -11.97 -5.08 -20.73
N SER A 581 -11.90 -6.37 -20.41
CA SER A 581 -11.52 -6.88 -19.09
C SER A 581 -10.15 -7.59 -19.11
N VAL A 582 -9.64 -7.97 -20.30
CA VAL A 582 -8.36 -8.68 -20.46
C VAL A 582 -7.55 -8.10 -21.61
N TYR A 583 -6.31 -7.72 -21.32
CA TYR A 583 -5.34 -7.25 -22.29
C TYR A 583 -4.17 -8.24 -22.37
N ALA A 584 -3.99 -8.87 -23.53
CA ALA A 584 -3.00 -9.92 -23.79
C ALA A 584 -1.87 -9.42 -24.70
N ARG A 585 -0.69 -9.99 -24.61
CA ARG A 585 0.50 -9.62 -25.40
C ARG A 585 0.80 -8.11 -25.39
N VAL A 586 0.68 -7.47 -24.24
CA VAL A 586 0.89 -6.03 -24.10
C VAL A 586 2.35 -5.68 -23.83
N SER A 587 2.82 -4.59 -24.46
CA SER A 587 4.11 -3.96 -24.16
C SER A 587 4.01 -3.03 -22.93
N PRO A 588 5.14 -2.59 -22.36
CA PRO A 588 5.15 -1.59 -21.29
C PRO A 588 4.43 -0.30 -21.67
N GLU A 589 4.55 0.17 -22.91
CA GLU A 589 3.88 1.36 -23.43
C GLU A 589 2.35 1.18 -23.45
N HIS A 590 1.87 0.00 -23.84
CA HIS A 590 0.44 -0.31 -23.80
C HIS A 590 -0.10 -0.25 -22.38
N LYS A 591 0.64 -0.74 -21.37
CA LYS A 591 0.25 -0.69 -19.95
C LYS A 591 0.03 0.77 -19.51
N ILE A 592 0.93 1.68 -19.88
CA ILE A 592 0.81 3.12 -19.58
C ILE A 592 -0.44 3.72 -20.25
N ARG A 593 -0.67 3.43 -21.54
CA ARG A 593 -1.81 3.95 -22.29
C ARG A 593 -3.15 3.47 -21.71
N ILE A 594 -3.25 2.20 -21.33
CA ILE A 594 -4.45 1.64 -20.68
C ILE A 594 -4.75 2.36 -19.36
N VAL A 595 -3.73 2.52 -18.50
CA VAL A 595 -3.88 3.23 -17.21
C VAL A 595 -4.35 4.67 -17.44
N ARG A 596 -3.71 5.40 -18.37
CA ARG A 596 -4.07 6.79 -18.71
C ARG A 596 -5.50 6.88 -19.23
N ALA A 597 -5.90 5.98 -20.13
CA ALA A 597 -7.25 5.96 -20.68
C ALA A 597 -8.33 5.83 -19.60
N TRP A 598 -8.10 5.00 -18.57
CA TRP A 598 -8.98 4.90 -17.41
C TRP A 598 -8.98 6.16 -16.55
N GLN A 599 -7.81 6.77 -16.34
CA GLN A 599 -7.69 8.03 -15.58
C GLN A 599 -8.43 9.18 -16.27
N GLU A 600 -8.33 9.30 -17.60
CA GLU A 600 -9.06 10.30 -18.39
C GLU A 600 -10.59 10.14 -18.36
N LYS A 601 -11.08 8.94 -18.03
CA LYS A 601 -12.50 8.70 -17.70
C LYS A 601 -12.86 9.04 -16.25
N GLY A 602 -11.97 9.70 -15.51
CA GLY A 602 -12.19 10.09 -14.12
C GLY A 602 -12.17 8.90 -13.13
N LYS A 603 -11.50 7.79 -13.50
CA LYS A 603 -11.35 6.62 -12.65
C LYS A 603 -10.04 6.68 -11.87
N ILE A 604 -10.07 6.24 -10.61
CA ILE A 604 -8.86 6.04 -9.79
C ILE A 604 -8.36 4.62 -10.06
N VAL A 605 -7.14 4.54 -10.58
CA VAL A 605 -6.56 3.28 -11.07
C VAL A 605 -5.48 2.79 -10.12
N ALA A 606 -5.64 1.55 -9.65
CA ALA A 606 -4.54 0.78 -9.06
C ALA A 606 -3.92 -0.10 -10.15
N MET A 607 -2.59 -0.15 -10.23
CA MET A 607 -1.85 -0.98 -11.18
C MET A 607 -0.85 -1.86 -10.44
N THR A 608 -0.85 -3.17 -10.71
CA THR A 608 0.15 -4.09 -10.14
C THR A 608 1.24 -4.43 -11.15
N GLY A 609 2.42 -4.74 -10.65
CA GLY A 609 3.53 -5.21 -11.45
C GLY A 609 4.70 -5.69 -10.60
N ASP A 610 5.58 -6.51 -11.17
CA ASP A 610 6.75 -7.08 -10.50
C ASP A 610 8.07 -6.77 -11.22
N GLY A 611 8.02 -6.42 -12.51
CA GLY A 611 9.18 -6.24 -13.36
C GLY A 611 9.58 -4.79 -13.62
N VAL A 612 10.78 -4.63 -14.20
CA VAL A 612 11.27 -3.34 -14.72
C VAL A 612 10.30 -2.78 -15.76
N ASN A 613 9.69 -3.65 -16.56
CA ASN A 613 8.73 -3.28 -17.61
C ASN A 613 7.44 -2.68 -17.07
N ASP A 614 7.11 -2.90 -15.80
CA ASP A 614 5.92 -2.39 -15.15
C ASP A 614 6.12 -1.03 -14.48
N ALA A 615 7.37 -0.70 -14.12
CA ALA A 615 7.69 0.48 -13.35
C ALA A 615 7.11 1.79 -13.94
N PRO A 616 7.13 2.04 -15.27
CA PRO A 616 6.50 3.24 -15.82
C PRO A 616 4.98 3.26 -15.63
N ALA A 617 4.30 2.12 -15.76
CA ALA A 617 2.85 2.00 -15.54
C ALA A 617 2.49 2.13 -14.04
N LEU A 618 3.31 1.56 -13.14
CA LEU A 618 3.18 1.72 -11.68
C LEU A 618 3.30 3.19 -11.26
N LYS A 619 4.23 3.92 -11.87
CA LYS A 619 4.43 5.36 -11.62
C LYS A 619 3.30 6.22 -12.18
N GLN A 620 2.71 5.81 -13.33
CA GLN A 620 1.59 6.50 -13.98
C GLN A 620 0.30 6.33 -13.18
N ALA A 621 0.04 5.14 -12.63
CA ALA A 621 -1.18 4.84 -11.89
C ALA A 621 -1.35 5.74 -10.65
N ASP A 622 -2.59 5.96 -10.23
CA ASP A 622 -2.88 6.67 -8.98
C ASP A 622 -2.31 5.89 -7.79
N ILE A 623 -2.34 4.56 -7.88
CA ILE A 623 -1.77 3.66 -6.89
C ILE A 623 -0.98 2.55 -7.61
N GLY A 624 0.32 2.74 -7.74
CA GLY A 624 1.21 1.66 -8.14
C GLY A 624 1.39 0.67 -7.00
N VAL A 625 1.27 -0.62 -7.29
CA VAL A 625 1.37 -1.73 -6.34
C VAL A 625 2.43 -2.71 -6.83
N ALA A 626 3.55 -2.81 -6.12
CA ALA A 626 4.62 -3.75 -6.45
C ALA A 626 4.53 -5.03 -5.63
N MET A 627 5.01 -6.11 -6.21
CA MET A 627 5.19 -7.38 -5.52
C MET A 627 6.41 -7.27 -4.58
N GLY A 628 6.32 -7.86 -3.40
CA GLY A 628 7.39 -7.80 -2.38
C GLY A 628 8.37 -8.95 -2.47
N ILE A 629 7.90 -10.14 -2.85
CA ILE A 629 8.71 -11.37 -2.96
C ILE A 629 9.34 -11.44 -4.36
N THR A 630 8.50 -11.41 -5.41
CA THR A 630 8.96 -11.56 -6.81
C THR A 630 9.34 -10.24 -7.46
N GLY A 631 8.91 -9.09 -6.88
CA GLY A 631 9.11 -7.78 -7.48
C GLY A 631 10.55 -7.30 -7.43
N THR A 632 10.99 -6.73 -8.57
CA THR A 632 12.30 -6.04 -8.67
C THR A 632 12.32 -4.76 -7.85
N GLU A 633 13.50 -4.31 -7.44
CA GLU A 633 13.64 -3.06 -6.69
C GLU A 633 13.15 -1.84 -7.50
N VAL A 634 13.30 -1.87 -8.82
CA VAL A 634 12.75 -0.85 -9.74
C VAL A 634 11.23 -0.74 -9.61
N ALA A 635 10.54 -1.89 -9.65
CA ALA A 635 9.08 -1.93 -9.48
C ALA A 635 8.68 -1.43 -8.09
N LYS A 636 9.36 -1.88 -7.03
CA LYS A 636 9.12 -1.45 -5.64
C LYS A 636 9.35 0.06 -5.47
N ASP A 637 10.35 0.64 -6.11
CA ASP A 637 10.62 2.08 -6.02
C ASP A 637 9.59 2.93 -6.77
N ALA A 638 9.14 2.49 -7.92
CA ALA A 638 8.08 3.15 -8.69
C ALA A 638 6.73 3.13 -7.95
N ALA A 639 6.48 2.09 -7.16
CA ALA A 639 5.19 1.84 -6.52
C ALA A 639 4.91 2.77 -5.32
N ALA A 640 3.62 2.94 -5.04
CA ALA A 640 3.13 3.62 -3.84
C ALA A 640 2.82 2.64 -2.69
N MET A 641 2.64 1.37 -3.01
CA MET A 641 2.38 0.26 -2.07
C MET A 641 3.16 -0.99 -2.49
N VAL A 642 3.64 -1.77 -1.52
CA VAL A 642 4.32 -3.05 -1.75
C VAL A 642 3.58 -4.16 -1.00
N LEU A 643 3.30 -5.28 -1.67
CA LEU A 643 2.65 -6.46 -1.07
C LEU A 643 3.71 -7.46 -0.62
N THR A 644 3.77 -7.77 0.67
CA THR A 644 4.77 -8.72 1.20
C THR A 644 4.41 -10.19 0.97
N ASP A 645 3.23 -10.47 0.43
CA ASP A 645 2.69 -11.79 0.14
C ASP A 645 2.37 -12.02 -1.34
N ASP A 646 2.64 -11.04 -2.18
CA ASP A 646 2.36 -11.02 -3.63
C ASP A 646 0.92 -11.46 -3.99
N ASN A 647 -0.07 -11.11 -3.15
CA ASN A 647 -1.43 -11.63 -3.27
C ASN A 647 -2.43 -10.53 -3.67
N PHE A 648 -3.19 -10.77 -4.75
CA PHE A 648 -4.26 -9.87 -5.20
C PHE A 648 -5.29 -9.59 -4.10
N ALA A 649 -5.63 -10.58 -3.27
CA ALA A 649 -6.59 -10.42 -2.18
C ALA A 649 -6.14 -9.35 -1.16
N THR A 650 -4.84 -9.17 -0.98
CA THR A 650 -4.28 -8.13 -0.11
C THR A 650 -4.54 -6.73 -0.64
N ILE A 651 -4.61 -6.54 -1.98
CA ILE A 651 -5.00 -5.25 -2.58
C ILE A 651 -6.45 -4.92 -2.20
N VAL A 652 -7.34 -5.90 -2.28
CA VAL A 652 -8.77 -5.73 -1.95
C VAL A 652 -8.94 -5.35 -0.47
N LYS A 653 -8.20 -6.01 0.43
CA LYS A 653 -8.14 -5.65 1.85
C LYS A 653 -7.57 -4.24 2.07
N ALA A 654 -6.55 -3.85 1.31
CA ALA A 654 -6.00 -2.50 1.39
C ALA A 654 -7.02 -1.44 0.95
N VAL A 655 -7.81 -1.71 -0.10
CA VAL A 655 -8.93 -0.85 -0.51
C VAL A 655 -10.00 -0.76 0.58
N GLU A 656 -10.39 -1.88 1.18
CA GLU A 656 -11.34 -1.92 2.30
C GLU A 656 -10.83 -1.10 3.49
N ASN A 657 -9.55 -1.24 3.85
CA ASN A 657 -8.92 -0.43 4.88
C ASN A 657 -8.89 1.06 4.51
N GLY A 658 -8.59 1.41 3.27
CA GLY A 658 -8.62 2.78 2.77
C GLY A 658 -10.01 3.42 2.89
N ARG A 659 -11.08 2.69 2.55
CA ARG A 659 -12.47 3.13 2.71
C ARG A 659 -12.84 3.35 4.18
N ASN A 660 -12.48 2.41 5.06
CA ASN A 660 -12.69 2.52 6.49
C ASN A 660 -11.95 3.73 7.08
N LEU A 661 -10.69 3.92 6.68
CA LEU A 661 -9.87 5.02 7.16
C LEU A 661 -10.45 6.39 6.76
N TYR A 662 -10.88 6.52 5.52
CA TYR A 662 -11.55 7.74 5.06
C TYR A 662 -12.81 8.03 5.84
N GLN A 663 -13.64 7.01 6.10
CA GLN A 663 -14.84 7.18 6.91
C GLN A 663 -14.51 7.59 8.35
N ASN A 664 -13.46 7.03 8.93
CA ASN A 664 -13.00 7.39 10.26
C ASN A 664 -12.49 8.84 10.34
N ILE A 665 -11.77 9.29 9.31
CA ILE A 665 -11.37 10.70 9.19
C ILE A 665 -12.61 11.60 9.10
N LYS A 666 -13.58 11.24 8.27
CA LYS A 666 -14.84 11.97 8.13
C LYS A 666 -15.61 12.07 9.44
N ASN A 667 -15.65 10.98 10.21
CA ASN A 667 -16.27 10.95 11.53
C ASN A 667 -15.59 11.90 12.54
N ALA A 668 -14.25 11.93 12.53
CA ALA A 668 -13.48 12.84 13.38
C ALA A 668 -13.70 14.31 12.99
N ILE A 669 -13.73 14.61 11.68
CA ILE A 669 -14.06 15.96 11.17
C ILE A 669 -15.46 16.38 11.58
N GLN A 670 -16.45 15.51 11.45
CA GLN A 670 -17.83 15.76 11.87
C GLN A 670 -17.90 16.12 13.36
N PHE A 671 -17.22 15.33 14.18
CA PHE A 671 -17.15 15.53 15.64
C PHE A 671 -16.60 16.92 15.99
N LEU A 672 -15.46 17.29 15.42
CA LEU A 672 -14.81 18.57 15.71
C LEU A 672 -15.66 19.76 15.23
N LEU A 673 -16.10 19.73 13.96
CA LEU A 673 -16.81 20.86 13.37
C LEU A 673 -18.20 21.07 13.98
N SER A 674 -18.95 20.02 14.27
CA SER A 674 -20.29 20.17 14.89
C SER A 674 -20.21 20.69 16.32
N GLY A 675 -19.20 20.22 17.09
CA GLY A 675 -18.96 20.74 18.44
C GLY A 675 -18.60 22.22 18.45
N ASN A 676 -17.70 22.66 17.59
CA ASN A 676 -17.32 24.07 17.48
C ASN A 676 -18.50 24.95 17.00
N PHE A 677 -19.24 24.46 16.00
CA PHE A 677 -20.46 25.17 15.55
C PHE A 677 -21.48 25.33 16.65
N GLY A 678 -21.68 24.33 17.51
CA GLY A 678 -22.56 24.41 18.68
C GLY A 678 -22.13 25.48 19.68
N ALA A 679 -20.82 25.58 19.96
CA ALA A 679 -20.25 26.63 20.82
C ALA A 679 -20.47 28.03 20.22
N ILE A 680 -20.20 28.21 18.92
CA ILE A 680 -20.41 29.48 18.20
C ILE A 680 -21.91 29.91 18.28
N LEU A 681 -22.83 28.97 18.03
CA LEU A 681 -24.25 29.23 18.09
C LEU A 681 -24.71 29.66 19.51
N ALA A 682 -24.23 29.00 20.56
CA ALA A 682 -24.55 29.38 21.94
C ALA A 682 -24.10 30.80 22.25
N VAL A 683 -22.91 31.19 21.87
CA VAL A 683 -22.39 32.54 22.03
C VAL A 683 -23.21 33.56 21.23
N LEU A 684 -23.53 33.24 19.97
CA LEU A 684 -24.33 34.09 19.09
C LEU A 684 -25.71 34.34 19.69
N CYS A 685 -26.39 33.27 20.14
CA CYS A 685 -27.71 33.36 20.77
C CYS A 685 -27.67 34.24 22.02
N ALA A 686 -26.69 34.05 22.91
CA ALA A 686 -26.53 34.88 24.09
C ALA A 686 -26.27 36.36 23.73
N SER A 687 -25.39 36.62 22.77
CA SER A 687 -25.10 37.98 22.32
C SER A 687 -26.32 38.68 21.68
N ILE A 688 -27.09 37.99 20.84
CA ILE A 688 -28.28 38.55 20.23
C ILE A 688 -29.37 38.83 21.29
N ALA A 689 -29.54 37.89 22.25
CA ALA A 689 -30.51 38.03 23.32
C ALA A 689 -30.14 39.04 24.42
N GLY A 690 -28.95 39.67 24.37
CA GLY A 690 -28.44 40.57 25.38
C GLY A 690 -28.12 39.93 26.71
N LEU A 691 -27.90 38.64 26.71
CA LEU A 691 -27.50 37.84 27.86
C LEU A 691 -25.97 37.90 28.09
N PRO A 692 -25.51 37.66 29.35
CA PRO A 692 -24.09 37.51 29.61
C PRO A 692 -23.45 36.41 28.77
N VAL A 693 -22.15 36.54 28.54
CA VAL A 693 -21.37 35.57 27.74
C VAL A 693 -21.38 34.19 28.38
N PRO A 694 -21.78 33.12 27.69
CA PRO A 694 -21.89 31.79 28.27
C PRO A 694 -20.58 31.09 28.61
N PHE A 695 -19.44 31.56 28.08
CA PHE A 695 -18.17 30.91 28.28
C PHE A 695 -17.04 31.89 28.64
N ALA A 696 -16.25 31.53 29.64
CA ALA A 696 -14.97 32.19 29.89
C ALA A 696 -13.91 31.66 28.86
N PRO A 697 -12.85 32.44 28.55
CA PRO A 697 -11.75 31.96 27.66
C PRO A 697 -11.16 30.61 28.06
N VAL A 698 -10.98 30.37 29.36
CA VAL A 698 -10.46 29.11 29.89
C VAL A 698 -11.34 27.91 29.60
N HIS A 699 -12.67 28.10 29.53
CA HIS A 699 -13.61 27.04 29.18
C HIS A 699 -13.39 26.56 27.76
N LEU A 700 -13.22 27.47 26.82
CA LEU A 700 -13.05 27.18 25.41
C LEU A 700 -11.72 26.46 25.13
N LEU A 701 -10.68 26.87 25.86
CA LEU A 701 -9.38 26.22 25.79
C LEU A 701 -9.39 24.81 26.40
N PHE A 702 -10.08 24.60 27.53
CA PHE A 702 -10.30 23.28 28.11
C PHE A 702 -11.02 22.34 27.15
N ILE A 703 -12.02 22.85 26.45
CA ILE A 703 -12.78 22.11 25.45
C ILE A 703 -11.87 21.61 24.33
N ASN A 704 -11.11 22.49 23.68
CA ASN A 704 -10.22 22.13 22.57
C ASN A 704 -9.14 21.12 23.00
N LEU A 705 -8.62 21.25 24.20
CA LEU A 705 -7.53 20.40 24.70
C LEU A 705 -8.01 19.00 25.09
N LEU A 706 -9.06 18.89 25.90
CA LEU A 706 -9.44 17.63 26.55
C LEU A 706 -10.63 16.95 25.89
N THR A 707 -11.66 17.71 25.53
CA THR A 707 -12.90 17.12 25.00
C THR A 707 -12.86 16.90 23.49
N ASP A 708 -11.93 17.52 22.77
CA ASP A 708 -11.83 17.40 21.31
C ASP A 708 -10.76 16.40 20.86
N SER A 709 -9.53 16.52 21.37
CA SER A 709 -8.40 15.78 20.84
C SER A 709 -8.53 14.27 21.05
N LEU A 710 -8.85 13.83 22.27
CA LEU A 710 -8.89 12.39 22.60
C LEU A 710 -10.04 11.65 21.90
N PRO A 711 -11.29 12.13 21.93
CA PRO A 711 -12.38 11.47 21.20
C PRO A 711 -12.21 11.50 19.69
N ALA A 712 -11.64 12.56 19.10
CA ALA A 712 -11.39 12.64 17.67
C ALA A 712 -10.34 11.61 17.21
N ILE A 713 -9.25 11.44 17.97
CA ILE A 713 -8.26 10.38 17.73
C ILE A 713 -8.91 8.99 17.87
N ALA A 714 -9.73 8.80 18.91
CA ALA A 714 -10.45 7.56 19.15
C ALA A 714 -11.44 7.21 18.03
N LEU A 715 -12.11 8.20 17.43
CA LEU A 715 -12.96 8.02 16.25
C LEU A 715 -12.14 7.64 15.02
N GLY A 716 -10.90 8.16 14.88
CA GLY A 716 -9.95 7.72 13.86
C GLY A 716 -9.54 6.26 13.97
N MET A 717 -9.70 5.66 15.16
CA MET A 717 -9.40 4.25 15.47
C MET A 717 -10.69 3.39 15.53
N GLU A 718 -11.78 3.82 14.90
CA GLU A 718 -13.02 3.06 14.86
C GLU A 718 -12.78 1.67 14.24
N PRO A 719 -13.36 0.61 14.85
CA PRO A 719 -13.24 -0.75 14.34
C PRO A 719 -13.72 -0.89 12.90
N HIS A 720 -13.11 -1.86 12.21
CA HIS A 720 -13.37 -2.18 10.82
C HIS A 720 -14.86 -2.49 10.56
N ARG A 721 -15.37 -1.99 9.43
CA ARG A 721 -16.72 -2.24 8.93
C ARG A 721 -16.63 -2.85 7.54
N SER A 722 -17.04 -4.09 7.39
CA SER A 722 -17.07 -4.76 6.07
C SER A 722 -18.14 -4.17 5.13
N GLU A 723 -19.12 -3.45 5.68
CA GLU A 723 -20.21 -2.82 4.93
C GLU A 723 -19.70 -1.77 3.92
N VAL A 724 -18.52 -1.17 4.15
CA VAL A 724 -17.90 -0.20 3.22
C VAL A 724 -17.63 -0.79 1.82
N MET A 725 -17.52 -2.11 1.71
CA MET A 725 -17.38 -2.81 0.44
C MET A 725 -18.71 -3.02 -0.30
N ASN A 726 -19.83 -2.60 0.27
CA ASN A 726 -21.11 -2.54 -0.45
C ASN A 726 -21.37 -1.16 -1.09
N GLU A 727 -20.49 -0.19 -0.84
CA GLU A 727 -20.59 1.16 -1.39
C GLU A 727 -19.79 1.25 -2.71
N LYS A 728 -20.29 2.07 -3.67
CA LYS A 728 -19.55 2.35 -4.90
C LYS A 728 -18.32 3.22 -4.62
N PRO A 729 -17.25 3.11 -5.44
CA PRO A 729 -16.09 3.99 -5.33
C PRO A 729 -16.50 5.46 -5.48
N ARG A 730 -15.84 6.33 -4.72
CA ARG A 730 -16.02 7.77 -4.80
C ARG A 730 -15.37 8.33 -6.07
N SER A 731 -15.92 9.42 -6.58
CA SER A 731 -15.27 10.17 -7.67
C SER A 731 -13.96 10.82 -7.19
N ALA A 732 -12.98 10.95 -8.10
CA ALA A 732 -11.72 11.62 -7.83
C ALA A 732 -11.90 13.07 -7.36
N ASP A 733 -12.91 13.76 -7.87
CA ASP A 733 -13.19 15.18 -7.60
C ASP A 733 -14.11 15.41 -6.39
N GLU A 734 -14.56 14.34 -5.72
CA GLU A 734 -15.48 14.46 -4.60
C GLU A 734 -14.80 15.03 -3.36
N SER A 735 -15.14 16.27 -3.01
CA SER A 735 -14.69 16.90 -1.76
C SER A 735 -15.24 16.16 -0.54
N ILE A 736 -14.42 16.01 0.51
CA ILE A 736 -14.88 15.47 1.81
C ILE A 736 -16.00 16.31 2.42
N LEU A 737 -16.00 17.61 2.17
CA LEU A 737 -16.96 18.57 2.69
C LEU A 737 -18.11 18.82 1.70
N THR A 738 -18.91 17.78 1.46
CA THR A 738 -20.11 17.88 0.64
C THR A 738 -21.18 18.75 1.31
N LYS A 739 -22.12 19.33 0.53
CA LYS A 739 -23.23 20.11 1.06
C LYS A 739 -24.06 19.30 2.08
N ASP A 740 -24.30 18.02 1.80
CA ASP A 740 -25.01 17.12 2.70
C ASP A 740 -24.27 16.92 4.02
N PHE A 741 -22.95 16.79 3.96
CA PHE A 741 -22.12 16.62 5.14
C PHE A 741 -22.07 17.90 5.99
N LEU A 742 -21.95 19.07 5.36
CA LEU A 742 -22.02 20.36 6.05
C LEU A 742 -23.38 20.62 6.67
N SER A 743 -24.49 20.26 5.99
CA SER A 743 -25.83 20.35 6.54
C SER A 743 -26.00 19.46 7.77
N LYS A 744 -25.43 18.25 7.76
CA LYS A 744 -25.41 17.34 8.89
C LYS A 744 -24.65 17.93 10.08
N ILE A 745 -23.45 18.48 9.85
CA ILE A 745 -22.65 19.16 10.88
C ILE A 745 -23.45 20.34 11.47
N GLY A 746 -24.08 21.14 10.62
CA GLY A 746 -24.91 22.27 11.05
C GLY A 746 -26.09 21.86 11.94
N LEU A 747 -26.82 20.81 11.55
CA LEU A 747 -27.95 20.30 12.32
C LEU A 747 -27.52 19.73 13.68
N GLU A 748 -26.46 18.91 13.69
CA GLU A 748 -25.95 18.31 14.94
C GLU A 748 -25.38 19.37 15.88
N GLY A 749 -24.63 20.34 15.34
CA GLY A 749 -24.12 21.48 16.12
C GLY A 749 -25.22 22.38 16.62
N PHE A 750 -26.32 22.59 15.86
CA PHE A 750 -27.50 23.31 16.34
C PHE A 750 -28.10 22.63 17.56
N VAL A 751 -28.25 21.29 17.57
CA VAL A 751 -28.76 20.55 18.72
C VAL A 751 -27.83 20.71 19.94
N ILE A 752 -26.52 20.59 19.75
CA ILE A 752 -25.54 20.78 20.82
C ILE A 752 -25.61 22.22 21.38
N GLY A 753 -25.67 23.24 20.53
CA GLY A 753 -25.78 24.64 20.90
C GLY A 753 -27.08 24.95 21.62
N ALA A 754 -28.21 24.43 21.16
CA ALA A 754 -29.50 24.61 21.79
C ALA A 754 -29.56 24.01 23.21
N MET A 755 -29.06 22.76 23.38
CA MET A 755 -28.99 22.13 24.72
C MET A 755 -28.06 22.89 25.66
N THR A 756 -26.93 23.40 25.14
CA THR A 756 -26.01 24.26 25.89
C THR A 756 -26.69 25.56 26.36
N MET A 757 -27.47 26.18 25.48
CA MET A 757 -28.22 27.39 25.85
C MET A 757 -29.32 27.13 26.88
N ILE A 758 -30.02 25.98 26.78
CA ILE A 758 -30.97 25.53 27.81
C ILE A 758 -30.25 25.38 29.15
N GLY A 759 -29.11 24.75 29.18
CA GLY A 759 -28.27 24.67 30.40
C GLY A 759 -27.89 26.06 30.92
N PHE A 760 -27.40 26.94 30.04
CA PHE A 760 -27.04 28.33 30.40
C PHE A 760 -28.22 29.06 31.05
N LEU A 761 -29.38 29.06 30.40
CA LEU A 761 -30.59 29.76 30.92
C LEU A 761 -31.04 29.17 32.23
N THR A 762 -30.97 27.84 32.42
CA THR A 762 -31.32 27.19 33.69
C THR A 762 -30.44 27.69 34.83
N GLY A 763 -29.12 27.69 34.65
CA GLY A 763 -28.18 28.21 35.66
C GLY A 763 -28.31 29.71 35.88
N TYR A 764 -28.51 30.49 34.80
CA TYR A 764 -28.66 31.93 34.86
C TYR A 764 -29.87 32.36 35.69
N HIS A 765 -31.01 31.68 35.53
CA HIS A 765 -32.23 31.95 36.32
C HIS A 765 -32.13 31.48 37.77
N GLN A 766 -31.24 30.52 38.08
CA GLN A 766 -31.03 30.03 39.45
C GLN A 766 -30.14 30.99 40.28
N ASN A 767 -28.97 31.35 39.78
CA ASN A 767 -27.97 32.12 40.54
C ASN A 767 -27.12 33.06 39.66
N GLY A 768 -27.68 33.62 38.59
CA GLY A 768 -27.00 34.64 37.76
C GLY A 768 -25.95 34.13 36.78
N ALA A 769 -25.11 35.05 36.31
CA ALA A 769 -24.25 34.81 35.16
C ALA A 769 -23.18 33.71 35.38
N LEU A 770 -22.57 33.63 36.56
CA LEU A 770 -21.52 32.66 36.85
C LEU A 770 -22.02 31.23 36.85
N LEU A 771 -23.17 30.97 37.52
CA LEU A 771 -23.82 29.65 37.51
C LEU A 771 -24.30 29.28 36.10
N GLY A 772 -24.88 30.26 35.36
CA GLY A 772 -25.25 30.08 33.97
C GLY A 772 -24.06 29.64 33.09
N SER A 773 -22.92 30.34 33.20
CA SER A 773 -21.66 29.98 32.51
C SER A 773 -21.17 28.58 32.89
N THR A 774 -21.26 28.23 34.18
CA THR A 774 -20.87 26.90 34.69
C THR A 774 -21.72 25.79 34.06
N TYR A 775 -23.05 25.97 34.00
CA TYR A 775 -23.96 25.04 33.34
C TYR A 775 -23.70 24.93 31.86
N ALA A 776 -23.46 26.05 31.15
CA ALA A 776 -23.12 26.05 29.73
C ALA A 776 -21.84 25.28 29.46
N PHE A 777 -20.78 25.54 30.22
CA PHE A 777 -19.49 24.87 30.11
C PHE A 777 -19.61 23.36 30.33
N GLY A 778 -20.24 22.93 31.43
CA GLY A 778 -20.40 21.51 31.72
C GLY A 778 -21.28 20.82 30.69
N THR A 779 -22.39 21.43 30.24
CA THR A 779 -23.30 20.88 29.25
C THR A 779 -22.60 20.74 27.89
N LEU A 780 -21.86 21.76 27.44
CA LEU A 780 -21.13 21.70 26.15
C LEU A 780 -20.06 20.62 26.16
N CYS A 781 -19.21 20.55 27.22
CA CYS A 781 -18.20 19.52 27.33
C CYS A 781 -18.76 18.11 27.26
N LEU A 782 -19.77 17.83 28.09
CA LEU A 782 -20.42 16.52 28.14
C LEU A 782 -21.19 16.19 26.85
N ALA A 783 -21.92 17.17 26.27
CA ALA A 783 -22.62 16.98 25.01
C ALA A 783 -21.66 16.62 23.88
N ARG A 784 -20.48 17.24 23.83
CA ARG A 784 -19.41 16.86 22.87
C ARG A 784 -18.90 15.46 23.12
N LEU A 785 -18.63 15.08 24.36
CA LEU A 785 -18.21 13.71 24.68
C LEU A 785 -19.26 12.68 24.25
N PHE A 786 -20.55 12.92 24.54
CA PHE A 786 -21.64 12.07 24.06
C PHE A 786 -21.77 12.09 22.55
N HIS A 787 -21.51 13.22 21.90
CA HIS A 787 -21.55 13.37 20.46
C HIS A 787 -20.53 12.48 19.73
N GLY A 788 -19.40 12.14 20.36
CA GLY A 788 -18.47 11.15 19.85
C GLY A 788 -19.15 9.83 19.48
N PHE A 789 -20.14 9.38 20.27
CA PHE A 789 -20.93 8.18 19.94
C PHE A 789 -21.90 8.42 18.77
N ASN A 790 -22.39 9.65 18.57
CA ASN A 790 -23.16 10.00 17.39
C ASN A 790 -22.33 9.94 16.10
N CYS A 791 -21.05 10.31 16.16
CA CYS A 791 -20.18 10.35 14.98
C CYS A 791 -19.69 8.98 14.52
N LYS A 792 -19.97 7.90 15.26
CA LYS A 792 -19.53 6.54 14.88
C LYS A 792 -20.16 6.03 13.60
N SER A 793 -21.39 6.42 13.28
CA SER A 793 -22.13 5.93 12.12
C SER A 793 -23.16 6.95 11.65
N ASP A 794 -23.52 6.91 10.36
CA ASP A 794 -24.64 7.68 9.80
C ASP A 794 -26.00 7.09 10.20
N HIS A 795 -26.02 5.83 10.62
CA HIS A 795 -27.20 5.16 11.15
C HIS A 795 -27.30 5.29 12.68
N PRO A 796 -28.49 5.14 13.25
CA PRO A 796 -28.66 5.10 14.70
C PRO A 796 -27.86 3.97 15.33
N VAL A 797 -27.06 4.27 16.36
CA VAL A 797 -26.18 3.27 17.01
C VAL A 797 -26.65 2.87 18.42
N ILE A 798 -27.54 3.62 19.04
CA ILE A 798 -28.12 3.30 20.35
C ILE A 798 -28.81 1.93 20.26
N PHE A 799 -28.58 1.07 21.25
CA PHE A 799 -29.04 -0.32 21.32
C PHE A 799 -28.43 -1.28 20.31
N THR A 800 -27.35 -0.90 19.64
CA THR A 800 -26.56 -1.79 18.78
C THR A 800 -25.21 -2.14 19.41
N LYS A 801 -24.62 -3.25 18.99
CA LYS A 801 -23.25 -3.62 19.41
C LYS A 801 -22.20 -2.57 18.99
N VAL A 802 -22.49 -1.78 17.96
CA VAL A 802 -21.61 -0.72 17.44
C VAL A 802 -21.40 0.37 18.48
N PHE A 803 -22.37 0.64 19.36
CA PHE A 803 -22.24 1.68 20.40
C PHE A 803 -21.02 1.43 21.31
N PHE A 804 -20.77 0.17 21.70
CA PHE A 804 -19.71 -0.20 22.64
C PHE A 804 -18.49 -0.88 22.00
N ASN A 805 -18.36 -0.94 20.67
CA ASN A 805 -17.27 -1.67 20.03
C ASN A 805 -15.92 -0.93 20.05
N ASN A 806 -15.89 0.41 20.24
CA ASN A 806 -14.68 1.21 20.29
C ASN A 806 -14.26 1.49 21.75
N LYS A 807 -13.31 0.72 22.25
CA LYS A 807 -12.79 0.85 23.63
C LYS A 807 -12.04 2.16 23.85
N TRP A 808 -11.37 2.69 22.82
CA TRP A 808 -10.65 3.96 22.90
C TRP A 808 -11.61 5.15 23.08
N LEU A 809 -12.74 5.14 22.38
CA LEU A 809 -13.76 6.17 22.53
C LEU A 809 -14.42 6.10 23.91
N GLN A 810 -14.67 4.90 24.43
CA GLN A 810 -15.19 4.74 25.80
C GLN A 810 -14.18 5.25 26.83
N GLY A 811 -12.89 4.97 26.66
CA GLY A 811 -11.83 5.48 27.53
C GLY A 811 -11.73 7.01 27.47
N ALA A 812 -11.77 7.60 26.28
CA ALA A 812 -11.76 9.05 26.08
C ALA A 812 -12.99 9.72 26.72
N PHE A 813 -14.18 9.13 26.55
CA PHE A 813 -15.40 9.59 27.20
C PHE A 813 -15.30 9.53 28.71
N ALA A 814 -14.88 8.40 29.30
CA ALA A 814 -14.76 8.22 30.73
C ALA A 814 -13.76 9.21 31.34
N LEU A 815 -12.60 9.36 30.74
CA LEU A 815 -11.58 10.31 31.19
C LEU A 815 -12.09 11.75 31.11
N GLY A 816 -12.69 12.15 29.99
CA GLY A 816 -13.26 13.48 29.79
C GLY A 816 -14.39 13.78 30.79
N ALA A 817 -15.29 12.81 31.03
CA ALA A 817 -16.39 12.94 32.01
C ALA A 817 -15.87 13.09 33.43
N VAL A 818 -14.87 12.31 33.84
CA VAL A 818 -14.22 12.45 35.17
C VAL A 818 -13.56 13.81 35.32
N LEU A 819 -12.82 14.27 34.32
CA LEU A 819 -12.11 15.54 34.38
C LEU A 819 -13.06 16.73 34.47
N ILE A 820 -14.11 16.77 33.63
CA ILE A 820 -15.11 17.87 33.70
C ILE A 820 -15.89 17.84 35.02
N THR A 821 -16.24 16.64 35.52
CA THR A 821 -16.90 16.51 36.81
C THR A 821 -16.02 17.00 37.96
N ALA A 822 -14.72 16.68 37.92
CA ALA A 822 -13.76 17.19 38.89
C ALA A 822 -13.69 18.73 38.88
N VAL A 823 -13.64 19.34 37.68
CA VAL A 823 -13.63 20.82 37.55
C VAL A 823 -14.91 21.45 38.14
N LEU A 824 -16.06 20.82 37.96
CA LEU A 824 -17.35 21.32 38.42
C LEU A 824 -17.63 21.11 39.92
N MET A 825 -16.91 20.11 40.55
CA MET A 825 -17.19 19.75 41.93
C MET A 825 -16.07 20.08 42.94
N ILE A 826 -14.82 20.21 42.48
CA ILE A 826 -13.71 20.45 43.38
C ILE A 826 -13.48 21.95 43.60
N PRO A 827 -13.69 22.51 44.84
CA PRO A 827 -13.61 23.94 45.11
C PRO A 827 -12.26 24.57 44.73
N GLY A 828 -11.15 23.85 44.86
CA GLY A 828 -9.81 24.35 44.54
C GLY A 828 -9.61 24.67 43.03
N LEU A 829 -10.40 24.11 42.15
CA LEU A 829 -10.31 24.34 40.70
C LEU A 829 -11.21 25.48 40.19
N HIS A 830 -12.20 25.93 41.02
CA HIS A 830 -13.19 26.91 40.60
C HIS A 830 -12.58 28.27 40.22
N ARG A 831 -11.58 28.73 40.93
CA ARG A 831 -10.88 29.99 40.60
C ARG A 831 -10.16 29.89 39.24
N VAL A 832 -9.55 28.77 38.98
CA VAL A 832 -8.78 28.56 37.74
C VAL A 832 -9.69 28.51 36.53
N PHE A 833 -10.83 27.81 36.69
CA PHE A 833 -11.78 27.64 35.59
C PHE A 833 -12.93 28.62 35.56
N ASN A 834 -12.96 29.58 36.50
CA ASN A 834 -14.01 30.57 36.63
C ASN A 834 -15.43 29.93 36.63
N VAL A 835 -15.66 28.95 37.48
CA VAL A 835 -16.90 28.18 37.63
C VAL A 835 -17.41 28.26 39.08
N GLU A 836 -18.71 28.02 39.26
CA GLU A 836 -19.34 27.88 40.55
C GLU A 836 -19.50 26.41 40.95
N THR A 837 -19.41 26.08 42.23
CA THR A 837 -19.59 24.70 42.71
C THR A 837 -21.01 24.23 42.48
N LEU A 838 -21.14 23.12 41.74
CA LEU A 838 -22.43 22.49 41.53
C LEU A 838 -22.76 21.50 42.66
N ASN A 839 -24.02 21.50 43.07
CA ASN A 839 -24.56 20.39 43.88
C ASN A 839 -24.89 19.18 42.99
N LEU A 840 -25.15 18.03 43.59
CA LEU A 840 -25.42 16.77 42.87
C LEU A 840 -26.66 16.88 41.95
N MET A 841 -27.68 17.65 42.33
CA MET A 841 -28.89 17.84 41.50
C MET A 841 -28.57 18.71 40.28
N GLN A 842 -27.81 19.76 40.46
CA GLN A 842 -27.35 20.65 39.40
C GLN A 842 -26.42 19.92 38.41
N LEU A 843 -25.49 19.13 38.94
CA LEU A 843 -24.65 18.27 38.12
C LEU A 843 -25.51 17.26 37.32
N GLY A 844 -26.52 16.64 37.94
CA GLY A 844 -27.49 15.77 37.28
C GLY A 844 -28.25 16.46 36.14
N CYS A 845 -28.63 17.75 36.28
CA CYS A 845 -29.22 18.52 35.20
C CYS A 845 -28.27 18.75 34.03
N VAL A 846 -26.99 19.06 34.30
CA VAL A 846 -25.93 19.23 33.26
C VAL A 846 -25.78 17.95 32.47
N TYR A 847 -25.65 16.79 33.13
CA TYR A 847 -25.59 15.49 32.49
C TYR A 847 -26.87 15.17 31.69
N LEU A 848 -28.04 15.50 32.19
CA LEU A 848 -29.31 15.26 31.51
C LEU A 848 -29.40 16.07 30.20
N TYR A 849 -29.04 17.35 30.19
CA TYR A 849 -29.04 18.18 28.99
C TYR A 849 -28.02 17.67 27.96
N ALA A 850 -26.83 17.29 28.40
CA ALA A 850 -25.82 16.73 27.55
C ALA A 850 -26.26 15.39 26.94
N PHE A 851 -26.84 14.48 27.73
CA PHE A 851 -27.37 13.21 27.27
C PHE A 851 -28.57 13.36 26.32
N ALA A 852 -29.43 14.35 26.57
CA ALA A 852 -30.53 14.67 25.68
C ALA A 852 -30.06 15.04 24.28
N SER A 853 -28.93 15.73 24.13
CA SER A 853 -28.32 16.02 22.81
C SER A 853 -27.99 14.72 22.03
N LEU A 854 -27.46 13.70 22.70
CA LEU A 854 -27.23 12.38 22.10
C LEU A 854 -28.54 11.79 21.57
N LEU A 855 -29.57 11.74 22.39
CA LEU A 855 -30.86 11.12 22.03
C LEU A 855 -31.54 11.85 20.86
N ILE A 856 -31.53 13.17 20.88
CA ILE A 856 -32.16 14.00 19.82
C ILE A 856 -31.46 13.74 18.49
N ILE A 857 -30.13 13.75 18.48
CA ILE A 857 -29.36 13.47 17.24
C ILE A 857 -29.60 12.04 16.74
N GLN A 858 -29.68 11.05 17.62
CA GLN A 858 -30.03 9.68 17.23
C GLN A 858 -31.43 9.55 16.65
N LEU A 859 -32.39 10.27 17.23
CA LEU A 859 -33.76 10.34 16.72
C LEU A 859 -33.82 11.00 15.33
N LEU A 860 -33.09 12.10 15.13
CA LEU A 860 -32.97 12.76 13.81
C LEU A 860 -32.37 11.81 12.75
N LYS A 861 -31.36 11.03 13.12
CA LYS A 861 -30.80 9.98 12.23
C LYS A 861 -31.82 8.91 11.87
N TYR A 862 -32.58 8.45 12.84
CA TYR A 862 -33.66 7.47 12.62
C TYR A 862 -34.76 8.00 11.68
N ILE A 863 -35.17 9.24 11.88
CA ILE A 863 -36.17 9.91 11.03
C ILE A 863 -35.61 10.03 9.59
N ARG A 864 -34.38 10.53 9.43
CA ARG A 864 -33.74 10.65 8.11
C ARG A 864 -33.62 9.31 7.37
N MET A 865 -33.26 8.23 8.08
CA MET A 865 -33.18 6.88 7.52
C MET A 865 -34.55 6.40 7.01
N LYS A 866 -35.64 6.66 7.76
CA LYS A 866 -36.99 6.26 7.39
C LYS A 866 -37.52 7.01 6.14
N PHE A 867 -37.18 8.30 6.03
CA PHE A 867 -37.56 9.09 4.85
C PHE A 867 -36.81 8.66 3.60
N ARG A 868 -35.53 8.31 3.70
CA ARG A 868 -34.73 7.80 2.57
C ARG A 868 -35.28 6.47 2.02
N LYS A 869 -35.63 5.52 2.89
CA LYS A 869 -36.25 4.24 2.48
C LYS A 869 -37.62 4.42 1.79
N ASN A 870 -38.36 5.46 2.11
CA ASN A 870 -39.65 5.74 1.50
C ASN A 870 -39.53 6.49 0.16
N GLY A 871 -38.42 7.18 -0.11
CA GLY A 871 -38.15 7.86 -1.38
C GLY A 871 -37.51 6.96 -2.46
N GLU A 872 -36.99 5.79 -2.06
CA GLU A 872 -36.44 4.77 -2.96
C GLU A 872 -37.46 3.67 -3.32
N ARG A 873 -38.66 3.73 -2.74
CA ARG A 873 -39.83 2.95 -3.18
C ARG A 873 -40.75 3.80 -4.09
#